data_c5715bfc39e46e8928694134a9d102f8
#
_entry.id   c5715bfc39e46e8928694134a9d102f8
#
_cell.length_a   1.000
_cell.length_b   1.000
_cell.length_c   1.000
_cell.angle_alpha   90.00
_cell.angle_beta   90.00
_cell.angle_gamma   90.00
#
_symmetry.space_group_name_H-M   'P 1'
#
loop_
_entity.id
_entity.type
_entity.pdbx_description
1 polymer ?
#
loop_
_entity_poly.entity_id
_entity_poly.type
_entity_poly.pdbx_seq_one_letter_code
_entity_poly.pdbx_strand_id
1 'polypeptide(L)'
;MIREEAEKRLRAVFGLERFHERQWEVIERVLRGERVLLIEKTGFGKSLCYQFPATQMAGLTIVFSPLIALMRDQVGKLKARGIAAECLNSSQSPDENRRIMEAARAGNLKILYIAPERLEIGNWLYEARQLKMAMVVIDEAHCISTWGHDFRPSYRRIVDLVNMLPEHFPVLAVTATATPMVEADIISQIREKITSLRGNLMRPNLRQLVIEVENEDQKMVWLAEHLNKIQGTGIIYAGTHSATETYANWLRYMGMNAVAYHGGLEPEDRRRIEAGLLANAYKCVVSTNALGMGIDKPDIRFVIHTQIPQSPIHYYQEIGRAGRDGQPGIVVLFFNPSEDMRLPISFIENCKPTKEKYDRVIEALQHGPLGLHGLVRGANLNTTQATLIKTDLIEQGIVQEFQDSAGRKYELKRNAPAFDHEHHEQLRNAKWADLEQMQAYVHTRDCRMKFLCDFLGDQMTGSCGNCDNCRKRVFQVDDHPASTTCLEAFKDSTFPTLSLKAAKTVLVEGLAAANASNKRVLQAIQSTRSVPGAKFPDFLIALLVKAFYARLGNEKLDAIMYVPALNPNSPIQHLAQKLGGVLGIPAYHGLTKTRATAPQASFSSSIMRTENVKGAFKYVGKESLLGKSVILMDDFCETGATIKEVSRILTLEGVSKIAPMVLLTGKVENVLEPIPQ
;
A
#
# COMPACT_ATOMS: atom_id res chain seq x y z
N MET A 1 14.40 -31.35 28.25
CA MET A 1 14.32 -32.23 27.06
C MET A 1 15.67 -32.20 26.38
N ILE A 2 16.26 -33.34 26.03
CA ILE A 2 17.50 -33.41 25.27
C ILE A 2 17.20 -33.27 23.74
N ARG A 3 18.15 -32.78 22.97
CA ARG A 3 17.99 -32.50 21.54
C ARG A 3 17.54 -33.73 20.72
N GLU A 4 18.13 -34.89 20.98
CA GLU A 4 17.79 -36.13 20.26
C GLU A 4 16.32 -36.53 20.44
N GLU A 5 15.78 -36.41 21.64
CA GLU A 5 14.39 -36.66 21.92
C GLU A 5 13.48 -35.65 21.24
N ALA A 6 13.89 -34.36 21.25
CA ALA A 6 13.16 -33.30 20.56
C ALA A 6 13.13 -33.54 19.04
N GLU A 7 14.25 -33.97 18.43
CA GLU A 7 14.32 -34.27 16.99
C GLU A 7 13.50 -35.50 16.59
N LYS A 8 13.34 -36.49 17.49
CA LYS A 8 12.39 -37.60 17.26
C LYS A 8 10.94 -37.11 17.19
N ARG A 9 10.56 -36.18 18.08
CA ARG A 9 9.22 -35.56 18.09
C ARG A 9 9.04 -34.62 16.92
N LEU A 10 10.07 -33.88 16.51
CA LEU A 10 10.09 -33.03 15.34
C LEU A 10 9.74 -33.81 14.08
N ARG A 11 10.36 -34.99 13.88
CA ARG A 11 10.05 -35.89 12.76
C ARG A 11 8.59 -36.36 12.80
N ALA A 12 8.13 -36.79 13.95
CA ALA A 12 6.78 -37.35 14.12
C ALA A 12 5.69 -36.32 13.86
N VAL A 13 5.87 -35.06 14.29
CA VAL A 13 4.82 -34.02 14.24
C VAL A 13 4.97 -33.10 13.05
N PHE A 14 6.21 -32.70 12.71
CA PHE A 14 6.47 -31.69 11.70
C PHE A 14 7.07 -32.26 10.39
N GLY A 15 7.49 -33.52 10.38
CA GLY A 15 8.11 -34.14 9.20
C GLY A 15 9.50 -33.61 8.88
N LEU A 16 10.18 -32.99 9.85
CA LEU A 16 11.51 -32.40 9.69
C LEU A 16 12.54 -33.28 10.43
N GLU A 17 13.70 -33.51 9.80
CA GLU A 17 14.71 -34.42 10.32
C GLU A 17 15.48 -33.85 11.52
N ARG A 18 15.88 -32.56 11.43
CA ARG A 18 16.74 -31.90 12.42
C ARG A 18 16.39 -30.42 12.57
N PHE A 19 16.68 -29.88 13.74
CA PHE A 19 16.70 -28.45 13.94
C PHE A 19 18.00 -27.85 13.39
N HIS A 20 17.91 -26.60 12.87
CA HIS A 20 19.11 -25.78 12.75
C HIS A 20 19.66 -25.47 14.15
N GLU A 21 20.97 -25.24 14.23
CA GLU A 21 21.65 -25.00 15.52
C GLU A 21 20.98 -23.88 16.32
N ARG A 22 20.77 -22.75 15.68
CA ARG A 22 20.10 -21.60 16.29
C ARG A 22 18.63 -21.86 16.63
N GLN A 23 17.92 -22.66 15.84
CA GLN A 23 16.54 -23.05 16.18
C GLN A 23 16.52 -23.82 17.49
N TRP A 24 17.43 -24.79 17.65
CA TRP A 24 17.52 -25.56 18.89
C TRP A 24 17.90 -24.67 20.08
N GLU A 25 18.87 -23.79 19.95
CA GLU A 25 19.25 -22.83 20.99
C GLU A 25 18.04 -22.02 21.51
N VAL A 26 17.24 -21.49 20.58
CA VAL A 26 16.02 -20.72 20.92
C VAL A 26 14.99 -21.62 21.62
N ILE A 27 14.71 -22.80 21.06
CA ILE A 27 13.75 -23.76 21.59
C ILE A 27 14.12 -24.19 23.01
N GLU A 28 15.39 -24.49 23.24
CA GLU A 28 15.87 -24.91 24.54
C GLU A 28 15.70 -23.80 25.60
N ARG A 29 16.05 -22.54 25.27
CA ARG A 29 15.87 -21.38 26.17
C ARG A 29 14.39 -21.16 26.51
N VAL A 30 13.53 -21.20 25.52
CA VAL A 30 12.09 -21.03 25.68
C VAL A 30 11.51 -22.13 26.57
N LEU A 31 11.94 -23.40 26.37
CA LEU A 31 11.52 -24.54 27.22
C LEU A 31 12.02 -24.42 28.66
N ARG A 32 13.09 -23.67 28.92
CA ARG A 32 13.58 -23.32 30.28
C ARG A 32 12.83 -22.14 30.92
N GLY A 33 11.88 -21.51 30.21
CA GLY A 33 11.15 -20.35 30.71
C GLY A 33 11.84 -19.01 30.47
N GLU A 34 12.85 -18.96 29.61
CA GLU A 34 13.56 -17.74 29.31
C GLU A 34 12.77 -16.82 28.33
N ARG A 35 13.04 -15.52 28.40
CA ARG A 35 12.56 -14.54 27.42
C ARG A 35 13.62 -14.34 26.36
N VAL A 36 13.23 -14.49 25.08
CA VAL A 36 14.15 -14.46 23.94
C VAL A 36 13.62 -13.50 22.87
N LEU A 37 14.52 -12.63 22.37
CA LEU A 37 14.32 -11.88 21.14
C LEU A 37 15.14 -12.55 20.03
N LEU A 38 14.47 -13.10 19.03
CA LEU A 38 15.11 -13.76 17.88
C LEU A 38 15.06 -12.86 16.65
N ILE A 39 16.22 -12.44 16.16
CA ILE A 39 16.39 -11.66 14.94
C ILE A 39 17.02 -12.56 13.89
N GLU A 40 16.23 -13.05 12.92
CA GLU A 40 16.67 -14.00 11.90
C GLU A 40 16.01 -13.73 10.56
N LYS A 41 16.73 -13.98 9.46
CA LYS A 41 16.24 -13.79 8.09
C LYS A 41 14.90 -14.44 7.81
N THR A 42 14.20 -13.93 6.81
CA THR A 42 13.00 -14.59 6.27
C THR A 42 13.38 -15.97 5.69
N GLY A 43 12.51 -16.98 5.91
CA GLY A 43 12.78 -18.35 5.49
C GLY A 43 13.63 -19.17 6.47
N PHE A 44 14.12 -18.60 7.58
CA PHE A 44 14.83 -19.34 8.64
C PHE A 44 13.98 -20.40 9.34
N GLY A 45 12.64 -20.25 9.33
CA GLY A 45 11.74 -21.13 10.07
C GLY A 45 11.49 -20.64 11.50
N LYS A 46 11.42 -19.32 11.72
CA LYS A 46 11.12 -18.70 13.02
C LYS A 46 9.87 -19.25 13.68
N SER A 47 8.84 -19.60 12.89
CA SER A 47 7.59 -20.17 13.40
C SER A 47 7.78 -21.50 14.11
N LEU A 48 8.73 -22.34 13.68
CA LEU A 48 9.05 -23.61 14.32
C LEU A 48 9.58 -23.40 15.75
N CYS A 49 10.29 -22.28 16.01
CA CYS A 49 10.86 -21.94 17.30
C CYS A 49 9.81 -21.74 18.41
N TYR A 50 8.54 -21.51 18.05
CA TYR A 50 7.45 -21.46 19.02
C TYR A 50 6.40 -22.56 18.81
N GLN A 51 6.18 -23.01 17.59
CA GLN A 51 5.22 -24.08 17.32
C GLN A 51 5.66 -25.41 17.94
N PHE A 52 6.95 -25.74 17.88
CA PHE A 52 7.45 -26.96 18.51
C PHE A 52 7.36 -26.88 20.04
N PRO A 53 7.86 -25.86 20.74
CA PRO A 53 7.65 -25.74 22.21
C PRO A 53 6.19 -25.79 22.61
N ALA A 54 5.28 -25.15 21.87
CA ALA A 54 3.86 -25.18 22.15
C ALA A 54 3.29 -26.60 22.22
N THR A 55 3.80 -27.53 21.42
CA THR A 55 3.38 -28.96 21.47
C THR A 55 3.94 -29.70 22.69
N GLN A 56 4.98 -29.19 23.33
CA GLN A 56 5.66 -29.83 24.48
C GLN A 56 5.17 -29.28 25.83
N MET A 57 4.67 -28.04 25.86
CA MET A 57 4.21 -27.38 27.07
C MET A 57 2.77 -27.71 27.41
N ALA A 58 2.47 -27.76 28.74
CA ALA A 58 1.10 -27.88 29.22
C ALA A 58 0.43 -26.50 29.29
N GLY A 59 -0.58 -26.28 28.43
CA GLY A 59 -1.33 -25.02 28.38
C GLY A 59 -1.36 -24.42 26.96
N LEU A 60 -1.79 -23.16 26.89
CA LEU A 60 -2.05 -22.42 25.66
C LEU A 60 -0.86 -21.52 25.32
N THR A 61 -0.35 -21.63 24.12
CA THR A 61 0.56 -20.64 23.54
C THR A 61 -0.23 -19.56 22.83
N ILE A 62 -0.03 -18.30 23.22
CA ILE A 62 -0.62 -17.13 22.56
C ILE A 62 0.40 -16.53 21.61
N VAL A 63 0.03 -16.34 20.35
CA VAL A 63 0.87 -15.74 19.32
C VAL A 63 0.22 -14.45 18.84
N PHE A 64 0.81 -13.32 19.15
CA PHE A 64 0.41 -12.04 18.58
C PHE A 64 1.07 -11.86 17.22
N SER A 65 0.27 -11.75 16.16
CA SER A 65 0.75 -11.52 14.81
C SER A 65 -0.10 -10.47 14.09
N PRO A 66 0.52 -9.51 13.38
CA PRO A 66 -0.21 -8.39 12.78
C PRO A 66 -0.92 -8.77 11.47
N LEU A 67 -0.81 -10.02 11.03
CA LEU A 67 -1.14 -10.45 9.67
C LEU A 67 -2.19 -11.54 9.64
N ILE A 68 -3.45 -11.17 9.38
CA ILE A 68 -4.58 -12.09 9.36
C ILE A 68 -4.39 -13.23 8.35
N ALA A 69 -3.86 -12.94 7.16
CA ALA A 69 -3.62 -13.96 6.13
C ALA A 69 -2.58 -14.99 6.58
N LEU A 70 -1.47 -14.53 7.20
CA LEU A 70 -0.44 -15.40 7.75
C LEU A 70 -0.98 -16.25 8.90
N MET A 71 -1.74 -15.66 9.82
CA MET A 71 -2.36 -16.41 10.93
C MET A 71 -3.22 -17.55 10.42
N ARG A 72 -4.07 -17.31 9.40
CA ARG A 72 -4.93 -18.35 8.78
C ARG A 72 -4.12 -19.44 8.12
N ASP A 73 -3.08 -19.11 7.38
CA ASP A 73 -2.17 -20.09 6.77
C ASP A 73 -1.49 -20.96 7.82
N GLN A 74 -0.95 -20.35 8.89
CA GLN A 74 -0.31 -21.06 9.99
C GLN A 74 -1.29 -21.97 10.72
N VAL A 75 -2.50 -21.49 11.03
CA VAL A 75 -3.56 -22.31 11.65
C VAL A 75 -3.93 -23.49 10.76
N GLY A 76 -4.09 -23.27 9.45
CA GLY A 76 -4.39 -24.35 8.50
C GLY A 76 -3.30 -25.43 8.48
N LYS A 77 -2.02 -25.03 8.42
CA LYS A 77 -0.87 -25.93 8.45
C LYS A 77 -0.76 -26.71 9.77
N LEU A 78 -1.09 -26.07 10.89
CA LEU A 78 -1.08 -26.74 12.21
C LEU A 78 -2.21 -27.74 12.35
N LYS A 79 -3.44 -27.39 11.96
CA LYS A 79 -4.60 -28.30 11.94
C LYS A 79 -4.35 -29.53 11.06
N ALA A 80 -3.73 -29.35 9.90
CA ALA A 80 -3.34 -30.45 9.00
C ALA A 80 -2.33 -31.44 9.66
N ARG A 81 -1.59 -30.99 10.68
CA ARG A 81 -0.68 -31.81 11.49
C ARG A 81 -1.31 -32.33 12.78
N GLY A 82 -2.62 -32.15 12.96
CA GLY A 82 -3.32 -32.57 14.17
C GLY A 82 -3.08 -31.71 15.41
N ILE A 83 -2.51 -30.50 15.23
CA ILE A 83 -2.28 -29.55 16.32
C ILE A 83 -3.49 -28.63 16.42
N ALA A 84 -4.13 -28.59 17.60
CA ALA A 84 -5.30 -27.76 17.86
C ALA A 84 -4.89 -26.27 17.90
N ALA A 85 -5.19 -25.54 16.84
CA ALA A 85 -4.87 -24.12 16.69
C ALA A 85 -6.05 -23.34 16.13
N GLU A 86 -6.23 -22.10 16.59
CA GLU A 86 -7.24 -21.15 16.09
C GLU A 86 -6.65 -19.74 15.97
N CYS A 87 -7.39 -18.82 15.31
CA CYS A 87 -7.02 -17.41 15.28
C CYS A 87 -8.21 -16.51 15.63
N LEU A 88 -7.93 -15.40 16.33
CA LEU A 88 -8.86 -14.33 16.65
C LEU A 88 -8.49 -13.08 15.87
N ASN A 89 -9.40 -12.60 15.03
CA ASN A 89 -9.18 -11.39 14.22
C ASN A 89 -10.50 -10.64 13.93
N SER A 90 -10.40 -9.45 13.35
CA SER A 90 -11.55 -8.55 13.11
C SER A 90 -12.50 -9.02 12.00
N SER A 91 -12.12 -10.01 11.19
CA SER A 91 -12.95 -10.50 10.09
C SER A 91 -13.89 -11.64 10.47
N GLN A 92 -13.86 -12.08 11.73
CA GLN A 92 -14.69 -13.17 12.26
C GLN A 92 -15.93 -12.62 12.94
N SER A 93 -17.00 -13.43 12.94
CA SER A 93 -18.24 -13.09 13.66
C SER A 93 -18.05 -13.10 15.18
N PRO A 94 -18.87 -12.35 15.94
CA PRO A 94 -18.83 -12.39 17.39
C PRO A 94 -19.05 -13.79 17.97
N ASP A 95 -19.92 -14.61 17.36
CA ASP A 95 -20.20 -15.96 17.81
C ASP A 95 -19.04 -16.93 17.56
N GLU A 96 -18.33 -16.77 16.44
CA GLU A 96 -17.13 -17.53 16.15
C GLU A 96 -16.02 -17.19 17.16
N ASN A 97 -15.80 -15.90 17.44
CA ASN A 97 -14.84 -15.44 18.44
C ASN A 97 -15.18 -16.00 19.83
N ARG A 98 -16.46 -16.05 20.21
CA ARG A 98 -16.91 -16.62 21.50
C ARG A 98 -16.56 -18.11 21.59
N ARG A 99 -16.88 -18.89 20.55
CA ARG A 99 -16.57 -20.34 20.51
C ARG A 99 -15.07 -20.60 20.62
N ILE A 100 -14.23 -19.80 19.96
CA ILE A 100 -12.77 -19.93 20.03
C ILE A 100 -12.28 -19.64 21.47
N MET A 101 -12.79 -18.59 22.10
CA MET A 101 -12.42 -18.26 23.48
C MET A 101 -12.88 -19.31 24.49
N GLU A 102 -14.06 -19.91 24.31
CA GLU A 102 -14.54 -21.04 25.12
C GLU A 102 -13.63 -22.25 24.96
N ALA A 103 -13.23 -22.61 23.75
CA ALA A 103 -12.30 -23.70 23.49
C ALA A 103 -10.92 -23.43 24.12
N ALA A 104 -10.45 -22.19 24.11
CA ALA A 104 -9.20 -21.79 24.74
C ALA A 104 -9.26 -21.93 26.27
N ARG A 105 -10.37 -21.47 26.91
CA ARG A 105 -10.59 -21.62 28.36
C ARG A 105 -10.73 -23.08 28.79
N ALA A 106 -11.37 -23.89 27.97
CA ALA A 106 -11.50 -25.34 28.21
C ALA A 106 -10.19 -26.11 28.04
N GLY A 107 -9.11 -25.50 27.58
CA GLY A 107 -7.82 -26.14 27.34
C GLY A 107 -7.78 -27.01 26.07
N ASN A 108 -8.74 -26.85 25.16
CA ASN A 108 -8.84 -27.60 23.91
C ASN A 108 -7.94 -27.08 22.81
N LEU A 109 -7.24 -25.95 23.03
CA LEU A 109 -6.30 -25.34 22.08
C LEU A 109 -4.87 -25.42 22.59
N LYS A 110 -3.94 -25.65 21.69
CA LYS A 110 -2.49 -25.56 21.92
C LYS A 110 -1.92 -24.21 21.53
N ILE A 111 -2.40 -23.63 20.43
CA ILE A 111 -1.92 -22.35 19.90
C ILE A 111 -3.12 -21.49 19.53
N LEU A 112 -3.09 -20.25 20.00
CA LEU A 112 -4.07 -19.23 19.64
C LEU A 112 -3.34 -18.00 19.06
N TYR A 113 -3.55 -17.76 17.76
CA TYR A 113 -3.09 -16.55 17.10
C TYR A 113 -4.06 -15.41 17.35
N ILE A 114 -3.56 -14.22 17.66
CA ILE A 114 -4.38 -13.04 17.98
C ILE A 114 -3.86 -11.82 17.21
N ALA A 115 -4.77 -11.14 16.51
CA ALA A 115 -4.46 -9.84 15.94
C ALA A 115 -4.29 -8.79 17.05
N PRO A 116 -3.19 -8.01 17.09
CA PRO A 116 -2.91 -7.05 18.16
C PRO A 116 -4.03 -6.05 18.45
N GLU A 117 -4.78 -5.65 17.43
CA GLU A 117 -5.90 -4.73 17.53
C GLU A 117 -7.06 -5.28 18.40
N ARG A 118 -7.11 -6.61 18.59
CA ARG A 118 -8.07 -7.24 19.50
C ARG A 118 -7.84 -6.87 20.98
N LEU A 119 -6.63 -6.48 21.34
CA LEU A 119 -6.31 -6.02 22.69
C LEU A 119 -6.93 -4.66 23.03
N GLU A 120 -7.39 -3.91 22.02
CA GLU A 120 -8.07 -2.63 22.17
C GLU A 120 -9.58 -2.80 22.42
N ILE A 121 -10.14 -3.97 22.10
CA ILE A 121 -11.57 -4.25 22.19
C ILE A 121 -11.87 -5.01 23.48
N GLY A 122 -12.57 -4.36 24.43
CA GLY A 122 -13.09 -4.99 25.63
C GLY A 122 -12.05 -5.25 26.75
N ASN A 123 -12.39 -6.13 27.70
CA ASN A 123 -11.56 -6.50 28.86
C ASN A 123 -10.59 -7.63 28.55
N TRP A 124 -9.76 -7.49 27.49
CA TRP A 124 -8.81 -8.55 27.13
C TRP A 124 -7.92 -9.01 28.28
N LEU A 125 -7.41 -8.09 29.09
CA LEU A 125 -6.59 -8.44 30.27
C LEU A 125 -7.37 -9.31 31.28
N TYR A 126 -8.67 -9.09 31.41
CA TYR A 126 -9.52 -9.94 32.26
C TYR A 126 -9.72 -11.33 31.62
N GLU A 127 -9.94 -11.40 30.32
CA GLU A 127 -10.06 -12.66 29.60
C GLU A 127 -8.76 -13.47 29.64
N ALA A 128 -7.62 -12.80 29.44
CA ALA A 128 -6.29 -13.42 29.46
C ALA A 128 -5.98 -14.09 30.81
N ARG A 129 -6.42 -13.51 31.94
CA ARG A 129 -6.27 -14.11 33.28
C ARG A 129 -6.99 -15.43 33.47
N GLN A 130 -8.01 -15.73 32.63
CA GLN A 130 -8.77 -16.98 32.67
C GLN A 130 -8.12 -18.08 31.81
N LEU A 131 -7.10 -17.75 31.02
CA LEU A 131 -6.41 -18.68 30.15
C LEU A 131 -5.22 -19.30 30.88
N LYS A 132 -5.09 -20.61 30.79
CA LYS A 132 -3.88 -21.31 31.26
C LYS A 132 -2.78 -21.15 30.25
N MET A 133 -2.14 -19.96 30.23
CA MET A 133 -1.07 -19.66 29.31
C MET A 133 0.20 -20.44 29.64
N ALA A 134 0.88 -20.96 28.60
CA ALA A 134 2.16 -21.63 28.70
C ALA A 134 3.30 -20.80 28.10
N MET A 135 3.03 -19.98 27.08
CA MET A 135 4.01 -19.14 26.43
C MET A 135 3.31 -17.97 25.73
N VAL A 136 3.98 -16.83 25.65
CA VAL A 136 3.59 -15.71 24.78
C VAL A 136 4.62 -15.52 23.67
N VAL A 137 4.12 -15.34 22.45
CA VAL A 137 4.92 -15.09 21.26
C VAL A 137 4.52 -13.75 20.66
N ILE A 138 5.52 -12.95 20.32
CA ILE A 138 5.35 -11.66 19.63
C ILE A 138 5.97 -11.80 18.25
N ASP A 139 5.13 -12.03 17.26
CA ASP A 139 5.56 -12.08 15.86
C ASP A 139 5.69 -10.66 15.32
N GLU A 140 6.62 -10.45 14.39
CA GLU A 140 7.01 -9.14 13.86
C GLU A 140 7.29 -8.11 14.98
N ALA A 141 8.13 -8.51 15.93
CA ALA A 141 8.43 -7.75 17.15
C ALA A 141 8.98 -6.33 16.90
N HIS A 142 9.47 -6.03 15.69
CA HIS A 142 9.84 -4.67 15.30
C HIS A 142 8.67 -3.68 15.36
N CYS A 143 7.41 -4.17 15.34
CA CYS A 143 6.21 -3.34 15.52
C CYS A 143 6.08 -2.76 16.94
N ILE A 144 6.83 -3.25 17.94
CA ILE A 144 6.90 -2.70 19.29
C ILE A 144 7.54 -1.32 19.28
N SER A 145 8.59 -1.15 18.48
CA SER A 145 9.44 0.03 18.47
C SER A 145 8.86 1.17 17.65
N THR A 146 8.83 2.37 18.24
CA THR A 146 8.48 3.60 17.50
C THR A 146 9.49 3.96 16.42
N TRP A 147 10.71 3.45 16.55
CA TRP A 147 11.78 3.55 15.54
C TRP A 147 11.66 2.47 14.45
N GLY A 148 10.76 1.51 14.64
CA GLY A 148 10.47 0.48 13.65
C GLY A 148 9.78 1.06 12.41
N HIS A 149 9.95 0.38 11.29
CA HIS A 149 9.34 0.79 10.03
C HIS A 149 7.81 0.58 9.98
N ASP A 150 7.27 -0.31 10.79
CA ASP A 150 5.83 -0.63 10.92
C ASP A 150 5.40 -0.61 12.39
N PHE A 151 5.67 0.53 13.07
CA PHE A 151 5.21 0.72 14.45
C PHE A 151 3.68 0.62 14.54
N ARG A 152 3.20 -0.15 15.52
CA ARG A 152 1.77 -0.33 15.80
C ARG A 152 1.45 -0.04 17.26
N PRO A 153 0.62 0.97 17.56
CA PRO A 153 0.25 1.32 18.94
C PRO A 153 -0.30 0.13 19.74
N SER A 154 -1.03 -0.78 19.08
CA SER A 154 -1.57 -2.00 19.71
C SER A 154 -0.50 -2.92 20.33
N TYR A 155 0.74 -2.88 19.81
CA TYR A 155 1.85 -3.66 20.37
C TYR A 155 2.30 -3.18 21.77
N ARG A 156 2.06 -1.92 22.13
CA ARG A 156 2.29 -1.44 23.50
C ARG A 156 1.50 -2.26 24.52
N ARG A 157 0.26 -2.60 24.21
CA ARG A 157 -0.57 -3.45 25.10
C ARG A 157 -0.04 -4.87 25.23
N ILE A 158 0.62 -5.40 24.19
CA ILE A 158 1.32 -6.70 24.28
C ILE A 158 2.49 -6.59 25.24
N VAL A 159 3.27 -5.51 25.16
CA VAL A 159 4.38 -5.25 26.08
C VAL A 159 3.86 -5.09 27.51
N ASP A 160 2.77 -4.37 27.74
CA ASP A 160 2.14 -4.26 29.05
C ASP A 160 1.74 -5.63 29.61
N LEU A 161 1.11 -6.48 28.79
CA LEU A 161 0.78 -7.86 29.16
C LEU A 161 2.04 -8.66 29.54
N VAL A 162 3.08 -8.60 28.71
CA VAL A 162 4.35 -9.32 28.95
C VAL A 162 5.02 -8.86 30.24
N ASN A 163 4.97 -7.57 30.55
CA ASN A 163 5.55 -7.00 31.77
C ASN A 163 4.75 -7.33 33.04
N MET A 164 3.53 -7.85 32.92
CA MET A 164 2.73 -8.38 34.04
C MET A 164 2.98 -9.87 34.30
N LEU A 165 3.63 -10.58 33.39
CA LEU A 165 3.92 -12.00 33.52
C LEU A 165 5.12 -12.25 34.45
N PRO A 166 5.17 -13.38 35.18
CA PRO A 166 6.31 -13.73 36.02
C PRO A 166 7.65 -13.74 35.27
N GLU A 167 8.75 -13.50 35.95
CA GLU A 167 10.10 -13.43 35.37
C GLU A 167 10.47 -14.67 34.55
N HIS A 168 10.12 -15.86 35.06
CA HIS A 168 10.40 -17.15 34.38
C HIS A 168 9.28 -17.60 33.44
N PHE A 169 8.39 -16.69 33.03
CA PHE A 169 7.37 -17.03 32.03
C PHE A 169 7.98 -16.88 30.62
N PRO A 170 7.92 -17.95 29.79
CA PRO A 170 8.56 -17.96 28.48
C PRO A 170 7.90 -16.96 27.54
N VAL A 171 8.73 -16.08 26.98
CA VAL A 171 8.33 -15.11 25.95
C VAL A 171 9.28 -15.22 24.77
N LEU A 172 8.75 -15.36 23.57
CA LEU A 172 9.53 -15.35 22.35
C LEU A 172 9.09 -14.22 21.43
N ALA A 173 9.93 -13.19 21.30
CA ALA A 173 9.76 -12.14 20.30
C ALA A 173 10.56 -12.48 19.04
N VAL A 174 9.94 -12.44 17.87
CA VAL A 174 10.61 -12.80 16.62
C VAL A 174 10.45 -11.69 15.57
N THR A 175 11.52 -11.42 14.84
CA THR A 175 11.50 -10.51 13.69
C THR A 175 12.60 -10.86 12.68
N ALA A 176 12.45 -10.37 11.45
CA ALA A 176 13.51 -10.45 10.44
C ALA A 176 14.25 -9.11 10.26
N THR A 177 13.72 -8.03 10.80
CA THR A 177 14.11 -6.66 10.42
C THR A 177 14.17 -5.75 11.64
N ALA A 178 15.14 -5.97 12.49
CA ALA A 178 15.44 -5.06 13.58
C ALA A 178 16.84 -4.48 13.40
N THR A 179 16.93 -3.17 13.23
CA THR A 179 18.20 -2.45 13.34
C THR A 179 18.70 -2.49 14.78
N PRO A 180 19.98 -2.18 15.07
CA PRO A 180 20.47 -2.10 16.47
C PRO A 180 19.65 -1.16 17.35
N MET A 181 19.16 -0.05 16.81
CA MET A 181 18.29 0.89 17.52
C MET A 181 16.94 0.26 17.88
N VAL A 182 16.31 -0.44 16.93
CA VAL A 182 15.03 -1.14 17.16
C VAL A 182 15.19 -2.28 18.16
N GLU A 183 16.29 -3.02 18.10
CA GLU A 183 16.63 -4.08 19.06
C GLU A 183 16.77 -3.52 20.47
N ALA A 184 17.55 -2.45 20.63
CA ALA A 184 17.76 -1.80 21.92
C ALA A 184 16.45 -1.25 22.51
N ASP A 185 15.59 -0.67 21.67
CA ASP A 185 14.28 -0.15 22.09
C ASP A 185 13.35 -1.30 22.54
N ILE A 186 13.26 -2.41 21.79
CA ILE A 186 12.48 -3.59 22.20
C ILE A 186 12.96 -4.10 23.57
N ILE A 187 14.27 -4.24 23.75
CA ILE A 187 14.87 -4.70 25.02
C ILE A 187 14.52 -3.75 26.16
N SER A 188 14.55 -2.45 25.91
CA SER A 188 14.24 -1.43 26.95
C SER A 188 12.78 -1.43 27.38
N GLN A 189 11.86 -1.73 26.45
CA GLN A 189 10.41 -1.76 26.73
C GLN A 189 9.99 -3.01 27.49
N ILE A 190 10.68 -4.14 27.30
CA ILE A 190 10.46 -5.38 28.07
C ILE A 190 11.29 -5.30 29.35
N ARG A 191 10.63 -4.99 30.48
CA ARG A 191 11.28 -4.66 31.78
C ARG A 191 12.17 -5.76 32.36
N GLU A 192 11.81 -7.03 32.10
CA GLU A 192 12.55 -8.19 32.56
C GLU A 192 13.66 -8.57 31.56
N LYS A 193 14.67 -9.31 32.06
CA LYS A 193 15.81 -9.71 31.25
C LYS A 193 15.38 -10.53 30.04
N ILE A 194 15.55 -9.97 28.84
CA ILE A 194 15.36 -10.66 27.56
C ILE A 194 16.71 -10.92 26.90
N THR A 195 16.93 -12.14 26.42
CA THR A 195 18.15 -12.50 25.71
C THR A 195 17.95 -12.27 24.21
N SER A 196 18.73 -11.37 23.62
CA SER A 196 18.70 -11.18 22.17
C SER A 196 19.63 -12.15 21.46
N LEU A 197 19.10 -12.82 20.45
CA LEU A 197 19.81 -13.74 19.56
C LEU A 197 19.68 -13.22 18.12
N ARG A 198 20.75 -12.67 17.61
CA ARG A 198 20.82 -12.18 16.23
C ARG A 198 21.56 -13.19 15.37
N GLY A 199 20.92 -13.62 14.30
CA GLY A 199 21.49 -14.56 13.31
C GLY A 199 22.09 -13.88 12.10
N ASN A 200 22.48 -14.69 11.14
CA ASN A 200 23.04 -14.24 9.87
C ASN A 200 21.91 -13.89 8.88
N LEU A 201 21.85 -12.62 8.50
CA LEU A 201 20.83 -12.10 7.57
C LEU A 201 21.18 -12.29 6.09
N MET A 202 22.39 -12.76 5.78
CA MET A 202 22.85 -13.00 4.40
C MET A 202 21.94 -13.98 3.65
N ARG A 203 21.61 -13.61 2.43
CA ARG A 203 20.84 -14.42 1.47
C ARG A 203 21.69 -14.61 0.19
N PRO A 204 22.68 -15.52 0.19
CA PRO A 204 23.61 -15.70 -0.94
C PRO A 204 22.94 -16.24 -2.20
N ASN A 205 21.77 -16.85 -2.06
CA ASN A 205 20.97 -17.33 -3.19
C ASN A 205 20.21 -16.22 -3.95
N LEU A 206 20.21 -14.98 -3.46
CA LEU A 206 19.57 -13.85 -4.14
C LEU A 206 20.57 -13.10 -5.03
N ARG A 207 20.27 -13.04 -6.32
CA ARG A 207 21.00 -12.24 -7.29
C ARG A 207 20.37 -10.86 -7.38
N GLN A 208 21.01 -9.87 -6.76
CA GLN A 208 20.53 -8.48 -6.73
C GLN A 208 21.13 -7.68 -7.88
N LEU A 209 20.27 -6.91 -8.53
CA LEU A 209 20.61 -6.03 -9.66
C LEU A 209 19.94 -4.68 -9.42
N VAL A 210 20.68 -3.59 -9.65
CA VAL A 210 20.08 -2.24 -9.75
C VAL A 210 20.24 -1.76 -11.18
N ILE A 211 19.15 -1.31 -11.77
CA ILE A 211 19.11 -0.86 -13.17
C ILE A 211 18.64 0.59 -13.16
N GLU A 212 19.54 1.50 -13.52
CA GLU A 212 19.18 2.90 -13.69
C GLU A 212 18.45 3.10 -15.02
N VAL A 213 17.37 3.86 -14.99
CA VAL A 213 16.50 4.12 -16.14
C VAL A 213 16.16 5.61 -16.24
N GLU A 214 15.93 6.08 -17.44
CA GLU A 214 15.58 7.49 -17.69
C GLU A 214 14.08 7.77 -17.51
N ASN A 215 13.23 6.76 -17.72
CA ASN A 215 11.77 6.92 -17.71
C ASN A 215 11.04 5.58 -17.45
N GLU A 216 9.74 5.68 -17.25
CA GLU A 216 8.87 4.54 -16.98
C GLU A 216 8.78 3.58 -18.17
N ASP A 217 8.90 4.08 -19.40
CA ASP A 217 8.82 3.28 -20.61
C ASP A 217 9.94 2.27 -20.69
N GLN A 218 11.16 2.67 -20.32
CA GLN A 218 12.30 1.76 -20.26
C GLN A 218 12.06 0.61 -19.25
N LYS A 219 11.40 0.87 -18.12
CA LYS A 219 11.02 -0.18 -17.16
C LYS A 219 10.04 -1.16 -17.81
N MET A 220 9.02 -0.65 -18.48
CA MET A 220 7.98 -1.46 -19.14
C MET A 220 8.55 -2.31 -20.27
N VAL A 221 9.39 -1.73 -21.13
CA VAL A 221 10.08 -2.44 -22.21
C VAL A 221 11.02 -3.52 -21.66
N TRP A 222 11.82 -3.19 -20.64
CA TRP A 222 12.71 -4.16 -20.01
C TRP A 222 11.95 -5.37 -19.45
N LEU A 223 10.84 -5.14 -18.77
CA LEU A 223 10.00 -6.20 -18.23
C LEU A 223 9.46 -7.12 -19.35
N ALA A 224 8.98 -6.54 -20.46
CA ALA A 224 8.49 -7.30 -21.60
C ALA A 224 9.57 -8.22 -22.20
N GLU A 225 10.78 -7.72 -22.32
CA GLU A 225 11.91 -8.41 -22.94
C GLU A 225 12.56 -9.48 -22.05
N HIS A 226 12.53 -9.30 -20.75
CA HIS A 226 13.34 -10.13 -19.84
C HIS A 226 12.51 -11.08 -18.98
N LEU A 227 11.25 -10.75 -18.69
CA LEU A 227 10.46 -11.49 -17.69
C LEU A 227 10.22 -12.94 -18.10
N ASN A 228 9.99 -13.20 -19.39
CA ASN A 228 9.81 -14.56 -19.92
C ASN A 228 11.11 -15.41 -19.86
N LYS A 229 12.28 -14.76 -19.81
CA LYS A 229 13.56 -15.44 -19.70
C LYS A 229 13.86 -15.91 -18.26
N ILE A 230 13.14 -15.36 -17.27
CA ILE A 230 13.23 -15.76 -15.87
C ILE A 230 12.25 -16.91 -15.64
N GLN A 231 12.73 -18.07 -15.23
CA GLN A 231 11.84 -19.20 -14.93
C GLN A 231 11.01 -18.98 -13.66
N GLY A 232 9.85 -19.63 -13.58
CA GLY A 232 8.96 -19.62 -12.43
C GLY A 232 8.13 -18.34 -12.26
N THR A 233 7.52 -18.21 -11.09
CA THR A 233 6.60 -17.14 -10.70
C THR A 233 7.32 -16.10 -9.85
N GLY A 234 6.89 -14.83 -9.95
CA GLY A 234 7.45 -13.75 -9.13
C GLY A 234 6.47 -12.65 -8.77
N ILE A 235 7.00 -11.65 -8.08
CA ILE A 235 6.27 -10.46 -7.65
C ILE A 235 6.94 -9.23 -8.24
N ILE A 236 6.13 -8.31 -8.75
CA ILE A 236 6.58 -6.98 -9.20
C ILE A 236 5.95 -5.95 -8.26
N TYR A 237 6.76 -5.23 -7.49
CA TYR A 237 6.28 -4.17 -6.63
C TYR A 237 6.19 -2.84 -7.37
N ALA A 238 5.01 -2.22 -7.30
CA ALA A 238 4.71 -0.91 -7.85
C ALA A 238 4.15 0.02 -6.78
N GLY A 239 4.44 1.29 -6.86
CA GLY A 239 4.18 2.23 -5.77
C GLY A 239 2.72 2.66 -5.60
N THR A 240 1.86 2.47 -6.60
CA THR A 240 0.45 2.90 -6.58
C THR A 240 -0.48 1.84 -7.16
N HIS A 241 -1.78 1.89 -6.79
CA HIS A 241 -2.80 1.02 -7.37
C HIS A 241 -2.83 1.13 -8.90
N SER A 242 -2.81 2.35 -9.42
CA SER A 242 -2.76 2.62 -10.86
C SER A 242 -1.55 1.98 -11.54
N ALA A 243 -0.38 2.10 -10.95
CA ALA A 243 0.82 1.48 -11.51
C ALA A 243 0.70 -0.04 -11.56
N THR A 244 0.12 -0.69 -10.51
CA THR A 244 -0.09 -2.15 -10.54
C THR A 244 -0.96 -2.57 -11.71
N GLU A 245 -2.05 -1.86 -11.97
CA GLU A 245 -2.94 -2.13 -13.09
C GLU A 245 -2.25 -1.89 -14.45
N THR A 246 -1.54 -0.77 -14.57
CA THR A 246 -0.83 -0.42 -15.81
C THR A 246 0.21 -1.48 -16.19
N TYR A 247 1.06 -1.87 -15.23
CA TYR A 247 2.08 -2.91 -15.48
C TYR A 247 1.46 -4.28 -15.75
N ALA A 248 0.42 -4.68 -15.00
CA ALA A 248 -0.24 -5.97 -15.23
C ALA A 248 -0.90 -6.02 -16.61
N ASN A 249 -1.58 -4.93 -17.03
CA ASN A 249 -2.19 -4.82 -18.36
C ASN A 249 -1.15 -4.84 -19.47
N TRP A 250 -0.04 -4.12 -19.31
CA TRP A 250 1.06 -4.16 -20.26
C TRP A 250 1.63 -5.56 -20.44
N LEU A 251 1.89 -6.26 -19.35
CA LEU A 251 2.43 -7.61 -19.40
C LEU A 251 1.43 -8.60 -20.04
N ARG A 252 0.12 -8.43 -19.78
CA ARG A 252 -0.92 -9.21 -20.49
C ARG A 252 -0.96 -8.90 -21.98
N TYR A 253 -0.86 -7.63 -22.35
CA TYR A 253 -0.76 -7.21 -23.75
C TYR A 253 0.42 -7.86 -24.48
N MET A 254 1.54 -8.05 -23.77
CA MET A 254 2.72 -8.78 -24.23
C MET A 254 2.61 -10.31 -24.09
N GLY A 255 1.41 -10.85 -23.85
CA GLY A 255 1.13 -12.28 -23.80
C GLY A 255 1.53 -12.99 -22.50
N MET A 256 1.83 -12.27 -21.42
CA MET A 256 2.20 -12.87 -20.14
C MET A 256 1.00 -12.96 -19.19
N ASN A 257 0.88 -14.07 -18.46
CA ASN A 257 -0.15 -14.22 -17.44
C ASN A 257 0.21 -13.41 -16.17
N ALA A 258 -0.19 -12.14 -16.14
CA ALA A 258 0.07 -11.20 -15.05
C ALA A 258 -1.25 -10.67 -14.46
N VAL A 259 -1.28 -10.42 -13.15
CA VAL A 259 -2.45 -9.89 -12.44
C VAL A 259 -2.04 -8.78 -11.48
N ALA A 260 -2.88 -7.74 -11.36
CA ALA A 260 -2.69 -6.66 -10.40
C ALA A 260 -3.23 -7.05 -9.02
N TYR A 261 -2.54 -6.62 -7.94
CA TYR A 261 -2.97 -6.83 -6.56
C TYR A 261 -2.72 -5.56 -5.74
N HIS A 262 -3.76 -5.03 -5.11
CA HIS A 262 -3.66 -3.84 -4.26
C HIS A 262 -4.81 -3.76 -3.25
N GLY A 263 -4.70 -2.89 -2.26
CA GLY A 263 -5.68 -2.73 -1.18
C GLY A 263 -7.07 -2.28 -1.63
N GLY A 264 -7.19 -1.72 -2.83
CA GLY A 264 -8.48 -1.29 -3.41
C GLY A 264 -9.31 -2.43 -4.04
N LEU A 265 -8.75 -3.64 -4.16
CA LEU A 265 -9.49 -4.81 -4.66
C LEU A 265 -10.44 -5.34 -3.59
N GLU A 266 -11.56 -5.94 -4.06
CA GLU A 266 -12.49 -6.63 -3.18
C GLU A 266 -11.82 -7.79 -2.43
N PRO A 267 -12.23 -8.10 -1.20
CA PRO A 267 -11.62 -9.16 -0.40
C PRO A 267 -11.62 -10.54 -1.07
N GLU A 268 -12.62 -10.82 -1.90
CA GLU A 268 -12.75 -12.07 -2.62
C GLU A 268 -11.74 -12.17 -3.76
N ASP A 269 -11.56 -11.11 -4.53
CA ASP A 269 -10.56 -11.04 -5.60
C ASP A 269 -9.14 -11.17 -5.02
N ARG A 270 -8.85 -10.52 -3.91
CA ARG A 270 -7.56 -10.67 -3.22
C ARG A 270 -7.30 -12.12 -2.86
N ARG A 271 -8.26 -12.81 -2.24
CA ARG A 271 -8.14 -14.25 -1.89
C ARG A 271 -7.92 -15.13 -3.12
N ARG A 272 -8.64 -14.87 -4.22
CA ARG A 272 -8.47 -15.59 -5.47
C ARG A 272 -7.07 -15.43 -6.06
N ILE A 273 -6.54 -14.20 -6.06
CA ILE A 273 -5.19 -13.90 -6.57
C ILE A 273 -4.12 -14.53 -5.68
N GLU A 274 -4.27 -14.47 -4.36
CA GLU A 274 -3.38 -15.12 -3.39
C GLU A 274 -3.33 -16.65 -3.61
N ALA A 275 -4.48 -17.28 -3.75
CA ALA A 275 -4.56 -18.71 -4.04
C ALA A 275 -3.93 -19.06 -5.40
N GLY A 276 -4.16 -18.24 -6.42
CA GLY A 276 -3.56 -18.41 -7.75
C GLY A 276 -2.03 -18.26 -7.72
N LEU A 277 -1.51 -17.30 -6.95
CA LEU A 277 -0.06 -17.14 -6.74
C LEU A 277 0.55 -18.38 -6.08
N LEU A 278 -0.08 -18.90 -5.02
CA LEU A 278 0.38 -20.11 -4.35
C LEU A 278 0.38 -21.33 -5.30
N ALA A 279 -0.60 -21.42 -6.20
CA ALA A 279 -0.73 -22.50 -7.19
C ALA A 279 0.14 -22.30 -8.45
N ASN A 280 0.99 -21.27 -8.54
CA ASN A 280 1.77 -20.92 -9.74
C ASN A 280 0.89 -20.64 -10.99
N ALA A 281 -0.34 -20.16 -10.79
CA ALA A 281 -1.27 -19.84 -11.89
C ALA A 281 -0.84 -18.61 -12.70
N TYR A 282 0.00 -17.74 -12.14
CA TYR A 282 0.45 -16.51 -12.78
C TYR A 282 1.96 -16.53 -13.03
N LYS A 283 2.39 -15.88 -14.12
CA LYS A 283 3.80 -15.55 -14.32
C LYS A 283 4.28 -14.57 -13.25
N CYS A 284 3.47 -13.56 -12.98
CA CYS A 284 3.74 -12.62 -11.89
C CYS A 284 2.46 -11.99 -11.34
N VAL A 285 2.55 -11.56 -10.08
CA VAL A 285 1.60 -10.64 -9.47
C VAL A 285 2.26 -9.27 -9.38
N VAL A 286 1.64 -8.25 -9.99
CA VAL A 286 2.07 -6.86 -9.87
C VAL A 286 1.35 -6.25 -8.69
N SER A 287 2.07 -5.87 -7.64
CA SER A 287 1.46 -5.50 -6.38
C SER A 287 2.00 -4.21 -5.79
N THR A 288 1.17 -3.54 -5.00
CA THR A 288 1.68 -2.60 -3.99
C THR A 288 2.25 -3.40 -2.79
N ASN A 289 2.73 -2.70 -1.76
CA ASN A 289 3.11 -3.32 -0.48
C ASN A 289 1.95 -4.08 0.20
N ALA A 290 0.71 -4.01 -0.32
CA ALA A 290 -0.43 -4.79 0.16
C ALA A 290 -0.20 -6.31 0.08
N LEU A 291 0.59 -6.80 -0.89
CA LEU A 291 1.10 -8.18 -0.94
C LEU A 291 2.38 -8.34 -0.10
N GLY A 292 2.70 -7.33 0.70
CA GLY A 292 3.97 -7.22 1.41
C GLY A 292 4.11 -8.18 2.58
N MET A 293 3.07 -8.56 3.26
CA MET A 293 3.14 -9.40 4.47
C MET A 293 2.10 -10.53 4.37
N GLY A 294 2.46 -11.73 4.81
CA GLY A 294 1.51 -12.84 4.94
C GLY A 294 1.55 -13.93 3.87
N ILE A 295 2.29 -13.79 2.79
CA ILE A 295 2.45 -14.88 1.81
C ILE A 295 3.73 -15.66 2.11
N ASP A 296 3.52 -16.94 2.43
CA ASP A 296 4.61 -17.90 2.66
C ASP A 296 4.68 -18.90 1.49
N LYS A 297 5.27 -18.44 0.38
CA LYS A 297 5.51 -19.23 -0.82
C LYS A 297 7.03 -19.43 -0.99
N PRO A 298 7.54 -20.67 -0.93
CA PRO A 298 8.98 -20.94 -0.95
C PRO A 298 9.62 -20.71 -2.32
N ASP A 299 8.91 -20.93 -3.41
CA ASP A 299 9.39 -21.00 -4.79
C ASP A 299 9.14 -19.72 -5.61
N ILE A 300 9.05 -18.55 -4.99
CA ILE A 300 9.11 -17.27 -5.71
C ILE A 300 10.51 -17.11 -6.31
N ARG A 301 10.59 -16.98 -7.64
CA ARG A 301 11.87 -16.95 -8.38
C ARG A 301 12.38 -15.55 -8.64
N PHE A 302 11.53 -14.53 -8.62
CA PHE A 302 11.96 -13.15 -8.78
C PHE A 302 11.10 -12.17 -7.99
N VAL A 303 11.75 -11.09 -7.57
CA VAL A 303 11.12 -9.90 -6.99
C VAL A 303 11.70 -8.68 -7.70
N ILE A 304 10.82 -7.88 -8.28
CA ILE A 304 11.21 -6.69 -9.06
C ILE A 304 10.53 -5.46 -8.46
N HIS A 305 11.28 -4.39 -8.26
CA HIS A 305 10.77 -3.11 -7.82
C HIS A 305 10.79 -2.12 -8.97
N THR A 306 9.63 -1.57 -9.32
CA THR A 306 9.52 -0.52 -10.35
C THR A 306 9.83 0.87 -9.80
N GLN A 307 9.94 1.00 -8.48
CA GLN A 307 10.26 2.25 -7.77
C GLN A 307 11.10 1.94 -6.54
N ILE A 308 11.87 2.94 -6.10
CA ILE A 308 12.69 2.82 -4.90
C ILE A 308 11.80 2.67 -3.65
N PRO A 309 12.01 1.67 -2.79
CA PRO A 309 11.33 1.55 -1.51
C PRO A 309 11.71 2.68 -0.53
N GLN A 310 10.92 2.86 0.52
CA GLN A 310 11.12 3.93 1.51
C GLN A 310 12.34 3.73 2.41
N SER A 311 12.80 2.49 2.56
CA SER A 311 13.96 2.16 3.40
C SER A 311 14.59 0.84 3.00
N PRO A 312 15.86 0.58 3.37
CA PRO A 312 16.51 -0.71 3.21
C PRO A 312 15.78 -1.85 3.94
N ILE A 313 15.04 -1.54 5.01
CA ILE A 313 14.25 -2.52 5.78
C ILE A 313 13.09 -3.05 4.94
N HIS A 314 12.26 -2.15 4.36
CA HIS A 314 11.17 -2.55 3.49
C HIS A 314 11.69 -3.35 2.30
N TYR A 315 12.77 -2.87 1.69
CA TYR A 315 13.40 -3.57 0.58
C TYR A 315 13.87 -4.98 0.95
N TYR A 316 14.57 -5.12 2.08
CA TYR A 316 15.03 -6.44 2.55
C TYR A 316 13.88 -7.41 2.84
N GLN A 317 12.77 -6.93 3.42
CA GLN A 317 11.57 -7.75 3.65
C GLN A 317 10.92 -8.23 2.34
N GLU A 318 10.82 -7.35 1.35
CA GLU A 318 10.18 -7.63 0.08
C GLU A 318 11.03 -8.58 -0.77
N ILE A 319 12.33 -8.33 -0.90
CA ILE A 319 13.25 -9.24 -1.61
C ILE A 319 13.41 -10.58 -0.90
N GLY A 320 13.26 -10.60 0.43
CA GLY A 320 13.31 -11.81 1.26
C GLY A 320 12.23 -12.85 0.93
N ARG A 321 11.26 -12.52 0.06
CA ARG A 321 10.26 -13.47 -0.45
C ARG A 321 10.82 -14.40 -1.51
N ALA A 322 11.80 -13.94 -2.29
CA ALA A 322 12.41 -14.76 -3.33
C ALA A 322 13.28 -15.88 -2.72
N GLY A 323 13.19 -17.06 -3.31
CA GLY A 323 14.08 -18.18 -3.01
C GLY A 323 14.10 -18.62 -1.54
N ARG A 324 12.96 -18.70 -0.87
CA ARG A 324 12.88 -19.19 0.52
C ARG A 324 13.23 -20.65 0.65
N ASP A 325 13.10 -21.41 -0.42
CA ASP A 325 13.53 -22.81 -0.57
C ASP A 325 15.04 -22.98 -0.75
N GLY A 326 15.82 -21.90 -0.69
CA GLY A 326 17.26 -21.91 -0.92
C GLY A 326 17.67 -21.91 -2.39
N GLN A 327 16.74 -22.07 -3.32
CA GLN A 327 17.03 -22.00 -4.75
C GLN A 327 17.31 -20.55 -5.20
N PRO A 328 18.01 -20.36 -6.33
CA PRO A 328 18.30 -19.02 -6.83
C PRO A 328 17.06 -18.16 -7.02
N GLY A 329 17.15 -16.91 -6.57
CA GLY A 329 16.14 -15.86 -6.79
C GLY A 329 16.76 -14.64 -7.43
N ILE A 330 16.06 -14.02 -8.38
CA ILE A 330 16.48 -12.79 -9.05
C ILE A 330 15.75 -11.61 -8.40
N VAL A 331 16.51 -10.58 -8.07
CA VAL A 331 15.99 -9.34 -7.49
C VAL A 331 16.44 -8.17 -8.34
N VAL A 332 15.49 -7.39 -8.83
CA VAL A 332 15.75 -6.20 -9.65
C VAL A 332 15.15 -4.98 -8.98
N LEU A 333 15.92 -3.92 -8.88
CA LEU A 333 15.46 -2.60 -8.50
C LEU A 333 15.70 -1.65 -9.67
N PHE A 334 14.62 -1.12 -10.24
CA PHE A 334 14.71 0.02 -11.16
C PHE A 334 14.84 1.32 -10.37
N PHE A 335 15.62 2.23 -10.88
CA PHE A 335 15.78 3.53 -10.30
C PHE A 335 15.85 4.63 -11.37
N ASN A 336 14.93 5.58 -11.27
CA ASN A 336 14.94 6.82 -12.04
C ASN A 336 15.27 7.98 -11.10
N PRO A 337 16.49 8.58 -11.20
CA PRO A 337 16.90 9.67 -10.30
C PRO A 337 15.97 10.88 -10.27
N SER A 338 15.29 11.17 -11.39
CA SER A 338 14.45 12.36 -11.53
C SER A 338 13.02 12.18 -11.01
N GLU A 339 12.50 10.95 -10.94
CA GLU A 339 11.07 10.68 -10.68
C GLU A 339 10.81 9.83 -9.45
N ASP A 340 11.65 8.80 -9.22
CA ASP A 340 11.33 7.76 -8.24
C ASP A 340 11.37 8.25 -6.78
N MET A 341 12.02 9.38 -6.50
CA MET A 341 12.06 9.97 -5.16
C MET A 341 10.75 10.67 -4.75
N ARG A 342 9.91 11.07 -5.72
CA ARG A 342 8.68 11.82 -5.42
C ARG A 342 7.71 11.05 -4.54
N LEU A 343 7.55 9.76 -4.80
CA LEU A 343 6.59 8.93 -4.08
C LEU A 343 7.01 8.63 -2.63
N PRO A 344 8.25 8.15 -2.34
CA PRO A 344 8.73 7.98 -0.97
C PRO A 344 8.69 9.28 -0.15
N ILE A 345 9.07 10.40 -0.75
CA ILE A 345 8.97 11.73 -0.11
C ILE A 345 7.52 12.04 0.27
N SER A 346 6.58 11.84 -0.66
CA SER A 346 5.16 12.04 -0.40
C SER A 346 4.64 11.15 0.74
N PHE A 347 5.11 9.92 0.84
CA PHE A 347 4.75 9.04 1.95
C PHE A 347 5.28 9.56 3.29
N ILE A 348 6.54 10.00 3.37
CA ILE A 348 7.11 10.58 4.59
C ILE A 348 6.30 11.81 5.01
N GLU A 349 6.02 12.72 4.07
CA GLU A 349 5.25 13.94 4.32
C GLU A 349 3.80 13.67 4.78
N ASN A 350 3.21 12.57 4.34
CA ASN A 350 1.87 12.18 4.75
C ASN A 350 1.83 11.38 6.04
N CYS A 351 2.84 10.53 6.31
CA CYS A 351 2.90 9.69 7.51
C CYS A 351 3.51 10.41 8.70
N LYS A 352 4.35 11.42 8.49
CA LYS A 352 4.97 12.26 9.51
C LYS A 352 4.88 13.72 9.10
N PRO A 353 3.69 14.36 9.24
CA PRO A 353 3.49 15.76 8.90
C PRO A 353 4.45 16.67 9.67
N THR A 354 4.75 17.84 9.10
CA THR A 354 5.65 18.80 9.75
C THR A 354 5.02 19.41 11.01
N LYS A 355 5.85 19.98 11.89
CA LYS A 355 5.42 20.67 13.11
C LYS A 355 4.33 21.71 12.82
N GLU A 356 4.51 22.51 11.81
CA GLU A 356 3.57 23.58 11.43
C GLU A 356 2.17 23.05 11.12
N LYS A 357 2.06 21.79 10.65
CA LYS A 357 0.78 21.14 10.40
C LYS A 357 0.07 20.75 11.69
N TYR A 358 0.81 20.29 12.70
CA TYR A 358 0.28 20.03 14.03
C TYR A 358 -0.16 21.32 14.71
N ASP A 359 0.66 22.36 14.65
CA ASP A 359 0.37 23.68 15.23
C ASP A 359 -0.93 24.25 14.63
N ARG A 360 -1.12 24.16 13.32
CA ARG A 360 -2.36 24.58 12.66
C ARG A 360 -3.61 23.81 13.12
N VAL A 361 -3.49 22.51 13.41
CA VAL A 361 -4.61 21.72 13.95
C VAL A 361 -4.92 22.16 15.38
N ILE A 362 -3.91 22.35 16.20
CA ILE A 362 -4.06 22.83 17.59
C ILE A 362 -4.70 24.23 17.59
N GLU A 363 -4.20 25.13 16.74
CA GLU A 363 -4.76 26.50 16.57
C GLU A 363 -6.23 26.46 16.15
N ALA A 364 -6.58 25.63 15.15
CA ALA A 364 -7.95 25.48 14.70
C ALA A 364 -8.89 25.02 15.85
N LEU A 365 -8.40 24.14 16.73
CA LEU A 365 -9.15 23.63 17.89
C LEU A 365 -9.25 24.64 19.05
N GLN A 366 -8.42 25.69 19.11
CA GLN A 366 -8.53 26.78 20.09
C GLN A 366 -9.83 27.57 19.91
N HIS A 367 -10.37 27.61 18.69
CA HIS A 367 -11.62 28.30 18.36
C HIS A 367 -12.87 27.51 18.69
N GLY A 368 -12.74 26.28 19.18
CA GLY A 368 -13.84 25.40 19.59
C GLY A 368 -13.79 24.00 18.98
N PRO A 369 -14.71 23.12 19.39
CA PRO A 369 -14.77 21.75 18.92
C PRO A 369 -15.03 21.63 17.41
N LEU A 370 -14.23 20.81 16.73
CA LEU A 370 -14.34 20.58 15.29
C LEU A 370 -14.54 19.10 14.97
N GLY A 371 -15.35 18.78 13.95
CA GLY A 371 -15.35 17.47 13.32
C GLY A 371 -14.17 17.33 12.35
N LEU A 372 -13.94 16.14 11.82
CA LEU A 372 -12.81 15.88 10.90
C LEU A 372 -12.81 16.85 9.68
N HIS A 373 -13.98 17.12 9.11
CA HIS A 373 -14.10 18.09 8.01
C HIS A 373 -13.71 19.52 8.42
N GLY A 374 -14.02 19.91 9.66
CA GLY A 374 -13.61 21.19 10.22
C GLY A 374 -12.09 21.29 10.39
N LEU A 375 -11.45 20.21 10.85
CA LEU A 375 -9.98 20.12 10.96
C LEU A 375 -9.31 20.22 9.59
N VAL A 376 -9.80 19.46 8.60
CA VAL A 376 -9.29 19.51 7.21
C VAL A 376 -9.30 20.92 6.66
N ARG A 377 -10.40 21.66 6.89
CA ARG A 377 -10.58 23.04 6.41
C ARG A 377 -9.76 24.04 7.22
N GLY A 378 -9.91 24.00 8.54
CA GLY A 378 -9.28 24.97 9.44
C GLY A 378 -7.74 24.93 9.37
N ALA A 379 -7.17 23.73 9.25
CA ALA A 379 -5.70 23.57 9.17
C ALA A 379 -5.15 23.48 7.72
N ASN A 380 -5.99 23.59 6.69
CA ASN A 380 -5.61 23.39 5.28
C ASN A 380 -4.80 22.12 5.05
N LEU A 381 -5.37 20.96 5.41
CA LEU A 381 -4.73 19.66 5.31
C LEU A 381 -5.55 18.74 4.39
N ASN A 382 -4.91 17.68 3.90
CA ASN A 382 -5.66 16.55 3.33
C ASN A 382 -6.27 15.69 4.45
N THR A 383 -7.26 14.85 4.11
CA THR A 383 -7.98 14.03 5.08
C THR A 383 -7.06 13.04 5.81
N THR A 384 -6.08 12.47 5.12
CA THR A 384 -5.10 11.54 5.70
C THR A 384 -4.27 12.22 6.77
N GLN A 385 -3.69 13.38 6.47
CA GLN A 385 -2.90 14.16 7.43
C GLN A 385 -3.73 14.61 8.63
N ALA A 386 -4.95 15.12 8.39
CA ALA A 386 -5.83 15.55 9.48
C ALA A 386 -6.24 14.38 10.39
N THR A 387 -6.50 13.20 9.81
CA THR A 387 -6.81 11.98 10.58
C THR A 387 -5.63 11.54 11.41
N LEU A 388 -4.43 11.53 10.84
CA LEU A 388 -3.21 11.12 11.52
C LEU A 388 -2.88 12.09 12.68
N ILE A 389 -2.80 13.38 12.40
CA ILE A 389 -2.51 14.41 13.41
C ILE A 389 -3.51 14.35 14.57
N LYS A 390 -4.80 14.27 14.23
CA LYS A 390 -5.85 14.10 15.24
C LYS A 390 -5.61 12.87 16.11
N THR A 391 -5.25 11.73 15.52
CA THR A 391 -5.00 10.49 16.25
C THR A 391 -3.79 10.61 17.16
N ASP A 392 -2.67 11.14 16.67
CA ASP A 392 -1.47 11.38 17.44
C ASP A 392 -1.74 12.32 18.64
N LEU A 393 -2.52 13.39 18.44
CA LEU A 393 -2.88 14.34 19.51
C LEU A 393 -3.81 13.72 20.56
N ILE A 394 -4.69 12.77 20.16
CA ILE A 394 -5.51 12.01 21.11
C ILE A 394 -4.65 11.06 21.92
N GLU A 395 -3.72 10.34 21.30
CA GLU A 395 -2.81 9.41 21.97
C GLU A 395 -1.88 10.13 22.98
N GLN A 396 -1.43 11.33 22.65
CA GLN A 396 -0.65 12.17 23.56
C GLN A 396 -1.52 12.85 24.65
N GLY A 397 -2.83 12.65 24.63
CA GLY A 397 -3.73 13.23 25.62
C GLY A 397 -3.96 14.74 25.48
N ILE A 398 -3.62 15.32 24.33
CA ILE A 398 -3.81 16.75 24.03
C ILE A 398 -5.23 17.03 23.58
N VAL A 399 -5.78 16.15 22.75
CA VAL A 399 -7.15 16.24 22.21
C VAL A 399 -8.01 15.13 22.81
N GLN A 400 -9.28 15.40 22.99
CA GLN A 400 -10.30 14.38 23.30
C GLN A 400 -11.38 14.34 22.23
N GLU A 401 -11.94 13.13 22.07
CA GLU A 401 -13.05 12.86 21.18
C GLU A 401 -14.35 12.77 21.98
N PHE A 402 -15.44 13.34 21.46
CA PHE A 402 -16.78 13.15 21.98
C PHE A 402 -17.80 13.15 20.86
N GLN A 403 -19.01 12.69 21.18
CA GLN A 403 -20.12 12.61 20.24
C GLN A 403 -21.16 13.68 20.62
N ASP A 404 -21.59 14.51 19.65
CA ASP A 404 -22.72 15.40 19.80
C ASP A 404 -23.85 15.04 18.80
N SER A 405 -24.93 15.84 18.77
CA SER A 405 -26.05 15.64 17.84
C SER A 405 -25.68 15.77 16.36
N ALA A 406 -24.56 16.44 16.05
CA ALA A 406 -24.06 16.67 14.70
C ALA A 406 -22.97 15.64 14.31
N GLY A 407 -22.60 14.71 15.21
CA GLY A 407 -21.63 13.65 14.98
C GLY A 407 -20.39 13.74 15.88
N ARG A 408 -19.32 13.08 15.44
CA ARG A 408 -18.06 12.99 16.18
C ARG A 408 -17.29 14.30 16.12
N LYS A 409 -16.85 14.80 17.29
CA LYS A 409 -16.10 16.05 17.47
C LYS A 409 -14.82 15.84 18.25
N TYR A 410 -13.90 16.76 18.07
CA TYR A 410 -12.59 16.79 18.71
C TYR A 410 -12.39 18.16 19.36
N GLU A 411 -11.83 18.18 20.56
CA GLU A 411 -11.53 19.43 21.30
C GLU A 411 -10.23 19.29 22.11
N LEU A 412 -9.59 20.41 22.38
CA LEU A 412 -8.43 20.45 23.28
C LEU A 412 -8.86 20.16 24.72
N LYS A 413 -8.10 19.30 25.41
CA LYS A 413 -8.29 19.10 26.85
C LYS A 413 -7.88 20.36 27.64
N ARG A 414 -8.58 20.67 28.72
CA ARG A 414 -8.31 21.88 29.55
C ARG A 414 -6.88 21.92 30.12
N ASN A 415 -6.30 20.76 30.46
CA ASN A 415 -4.94 20.60 30.99
C ASN A 415 -4.12 19.73 30.04
N ALA A 416 -4.18 20.02 28.73
CA ALA A 416 -3.44 19.26 27.74
C ALA A 416 -1.93 19.45 27.97
N PRO A 417 -1.12 18.37 27.89
CA PRO A 417 0.32 18.52 27.81
C PRO A 417 0.70 19.24 26.51
N ALA A 418 1.89 19.82 26.50
CA ALA A 418 2.45 20.35 25.24
C ALA A 418 2.71 19.20 24.28
N PHE A 419 2.52 19.45 22.98
CA PHE A 419 2.88 18.49 21.94
C PHE A 419 4.39 18.25 21.98
N ASP A 420 4.81 16.97 22.01
CA ASP A 420 6.21 16.59 22.01
C ASP A 420 6.80 16.74 20.59
N HIS A 421 7.19 17.97 20.27
CA HIS A 421 7.79 18.31 18.99
C HIS A 421 9.12 17.64 18.75
N GLU A 422 9.95 17.50 19.81
CA GLU A 422 11.29 16.95 19.69
C GLU A 422 11.26 15.48 19.29
N HIS A 423 10.47 14.68 19.99
CA HIS A 423 10.29 13.27 19.66
C HIS A 423 9.67 13.09 18.25
N HIS A 424 8.70 13.93 17.87
CA HIS A 424 8.09 13.88 16.56
C HIS A 424 9.12 14.17 15.45
N GLU A 425 9.94 15.21 15.59
CA GLU A 425 10.99 15.56 14.63
C GLU A 425 12.08 14.47 14.54
N GLN A 426 12.46 13.86 15.65
CA GLN A 426 13.38 12.73 15.65
C GLN A 426 12.84 11.56 14.82
N LEU A 427 11.56 11.20 15.00
CA LEU A 427 10.92 10.14 14.20
C LEU A 427 10.83 10.49 12.70
N ARG A 428 10.55 11.77 12.40
CA ARG A 428 10.53 12.26 11.02
C ARG A 428 11.92 12.17 10.38
N ASN A 429 12.95 12.64 11.08
CA ASN A 429 14.34 12.60 10.61
C ASN A 429 14.84 11.16 10.42
N ALA A 430 14.41 10.22 11.26
CA ALA A 430 14.72 8.80 11.06
C ALA A 430 14.16 8.26 9.75
N LYS A 431 12.95 8.67 9.35
CA LYS A 431 12.39 8.25 8.05
C LYS A 431 13.13 8.86 6.85
N TRP A 432 13.60 10.10 6.98
CA TRP A 432 14.45 10.71 5.96
C TRP A 432 15.80 10.02 5.87
N ALA A 433 16.44 9.71 7.02
CA ALA A 433 17.69 8.95 7.05
C ALA A 433 17.53 7.55 6.42
N ASP A 434 16.43 6.85 6.67
CA ASP A 434 16.11 5.57 6.04
C ASP A 434 16.06 5.71 4.50
N LEU A 435 15.42 6.76 3.97
CA LEU A 435 15.32 7.02 2.54
C LEU A 435 16.70 7.38 1.94
N GLU A 436 17.51 8.17 2.64
CA GLU A 436 18.89 8.46 2.25
C GLU A 436 19.75 7.19 2.18
N GLN A 437 19.58 6.27 3.15
CA GLN A 437 20.25 4.97 3.11
C GLN A 437 19.79 4.11 1.92
N MET A 438 18.52 4.22 1.54
CA MET A 438 18.04 3.51 0.35
C MET A 438 18.63 4.10 -0.95
N GLN A 439 18.81 5.43 -1.02
CA GLN A 439 19.57 6.06 -2.11
C GLN A 439 21.04 5.62 -2.12
N ALA A 440 21.68 5.59 -0.95
CA ALA A 440 23.06 5.10 -0.83
C ALA A 440 23.19 3.63 -1.30
N TYR A 441 22.18 2.78 -1.01
CA TYR A 441 22.11 1.43 -1.53
C TYR A 441 22.07 1.37 -3.06
N VAL A 442 21.33 2.25 -3.70
CA VAL A 442 21.26 2.32 -5.17
C VAL A 442 22.62 2.63 -5.77
N HIS A 443 23.35 3.58 -5.18
CA HIS A 443 24.62 4.08 -5.71
C HIS A 443 25.88 3.35 -5.17
N THR A 444 25.70 2.40 -4.23
CA THR A 444 26.86 1.68 -3.68
C THR A 444 27.62 0.91 -4.76
N ARG A 445 28.94 0.89 -4.62
CA ARG A 445 29.85 0.03 -5.38
C ARG A 445 30.26 -1.23 -4.64
N ASP A 446 29.91 -1.30 -3.35
CA ASP A 446 30.14 -2.46 -2.50
C ASP A 446 29.10 -3.55 -2.73
N CYS A 447 29.28 -4.70 -2.06
CA CYS A 447 28.32 -5.79 -2.12
C CYS A 447 26.94 -5.35 -1.63
N ARG A 448 25.92 -5.42 -2.50
CA ARG A 448 24.56 -4.97 -2.18
C ARG A 448 23.94 -5.69 -1.00
N MET A 449 24.15 -7.01 -0.88
CA MET A 449 23.61 -7.78 0.24
C MET A 449 24.32 -7.41 1.54
N LYS A 450 25.64 -7.19 1.49
CA LYS A 450 26.41 -6.73 2.66
C LYS A 450 25.88 -5.38 3.14
N PHE A 451 25.63 -4.45 2.24
CA PHE A 451 25.05 -3.15 2.59
C PHE A 451 23.75 -3.29 3.41
N LEU A 452 22.83 -4.16 2.95
CA LEU A 452 21.57 -4.41 3.65
C LEU A 452 21.80 -5.10 5.01
N CYS A 453 22.71 -6.06 5.08
CA CYS A 453 23.04 -6.75 6.33
C CYS A 453 23.67 -5.80 7.34
N ASP A 454 24.64 -4.97 6.93
CA ASP A 454 25.28 -3.97 7.78
C ASP A 454 24.27 -2.95 8.32
N PHE A 455 23.35 -2.46 7.46
CA PHE A 455 22.29 -1.56 7.87
C PHE A 455 21.36 -2.19 8.92
N LEU A 456 21.08 -3.48 8.79
CA LEU A 456 20.29 -4.25 9.75
C LEU A 456 21.09 -4.71 10.98
N GLY A 457 22.35 -4.31 11.12
CA GLY A 457 23.20 -4.63 12.28
C GLY A 457 23.82 -6.03 12.26
N ASP A 458 23.81 -6.71 11.12
CA ASP A 458 24.55 -7.95 10.92
C ASP A 458 25.94 -7.62 10.33
N GLN A 459 26.95 -7.52 11.22
CA GLN A 459 28.32 -7.16 10.85
C GLN A 459 28.99 -8.29 10.05
N MET A 460 28.73 -8.32 8.78
CA MET A 460 29.27 -9.32 7.90
C MET A 460 30.69 -9.03 7.44
N THR A 461 31.53 -10.07 7.48
CA THR A 461 32.93 -10.04 7.00
C THR A 461 33.05 -10.62 5.60
N GLY A 462 32.25 -10.28 4.64
CA GLY A 462 32.37 -10.88 3.32
C GLY A 462 31.39 -10.31 2.31
N SER A 463 31.51 -10.74 1.07
CA SER A 463 30.59 -10.38 -0.01
C SER A 463 29.68 -11.54 -0.38
N CYS A 464 28.49 -11.25 -0.96
CA CYS A 464 27.57 -12.30 -1.38
C CYS A 464 28.04 -13.08 -2.63
N GLY A 465 29.01 -12.54 -3.38
CA GLY A 465 29.51 -13.14 -4.63
C GLY A 465 28.49 -13.18 -5.79
N ASN A 466 27.27 -12.68 -5.60
CA ASN A 466 26.18 -12.92 -6.54
C ASN A 466 25.46 -11.66 -7.05
N CYS A 467 25.57 -10.51 -6.39
CA CYS A 467 25.00 -9.25 -6.88
C CYS A 467 25.79 -8.69 -8.09
N ASP A 468 25.22 -7.70 -8.77
CA ASP A 468 25.84 -7.01 -9.90
C ASP A 468 27.23 -6.47 -9.56
N ASN A 469 27.40 -5.80 -8.42
CA ASN A 469 28.68 -5.26 -7.95
C ASN A 469 29.72 -6.36 -7.72
N CYS A 470 29.37 -7.46 -7.06
CA CYS A 470 30.27 -8.59 -6.86
C CYS A 470 30.70 -9.23 -8.18
N ARG A 471 29.79 -9.28 -9.14
CA ARG A 471 30.06 -9.87 -10.47
C ARG A 471 30.61 -8.85 -11.47
N LYS A 472 30.80 -7.60 -11.05
CA LYS A 472 31.28 -6.50 -11.89
C LYS A 472 30.48 -6.36 -13.20
N ARG A 473 29.15 -6.49 -13.11
CA ARG A 473 28.24 -6.38 -14.25
C ARG A 473 27.44 -5.11 -14.14
N VAL A 474 27.56 -4.26 -15.13
CA VAL A 474 26.68 -3.10 -15.32
C VAL A 474 25.54 -3.54 -16.23
N PHE A 475 24.30 -3.34 -15.79
CA PHE A 475 23.12 -3.58 -16.60
C PHE A 475 22.65 -2.23 -17.14
N GLN A 476 22.73 -2.10 -18.47
CA GLN A 476 22.13 -0.98 -19.19
C GLN A 476 20.82 -1.46 -19.81
N VAL A 477 19.91 -0.55 -20.03
CA VAL A 477 18.67 -0.84 -20.77
C VAL A 477 19.02 -0.74 -22.24
N ASP A 478 18.98 -1.87 -22.93
CA ASP A 478 19.17 -1.91 -24.37
C ASP A 478 17.95 -1.33 -25.08
N ASP A 479 18.16 -0.72 -26.25
CA ASP A 479 17.07 -0.29 -27.11
C ASP A 479 16.38 -1.50 -27.75
N HIS A 480 15.09 -1.60 -27.54
CA HIS A 480 14.21 -2.63 -28.15
C HIS A 480 13.12 -1.96 -28.99
N PRO A 481 13.40 -1.56 -30.24
CA PRO A 481 12.45 -0.80 -31.06
C PRO A 481 11.09 -1.47 -31.25
N ALA A 482 11.06 -2.81 -31.39
CA ALA A 482 9.80 -3.55 -31.54
C ALA A 482 8.94 -3.44 -30.28
N SER A 483 9.50 -3.65 -29.09
CA SER A 483 8.78 -3.53 -27.82
C SER A 483 8.39 -2.09 -27.51
N THR A 484 9.20 -1.12 -27.91
CA THR A 484 8.87 0.31 -27.81
C THR A 484 7.65 0.65 -28.69
N THR A 485 7.61 0.18 -29.93
CA THR A 485 6.45 0.35 -30.81
C THR A 485 5.20 -0.33 -30.23
N CYS A 486 5.33 -1.53 -29.68
CA CYS A 486 4.23 -2.22 -28.99
C CYS A 486 3.74 -1.41 -27.77
N LEU A 487 4.65 -0.79 -27.02
CA LEU A 487 4.30 0.04 -25.87
C LEU A 487 3.54 1.30 -26.26
N GLU A 488 3.92 1.95 -27.37
CA GLU A 488 3.18 3.08 -27.91
C GLU A 488 1.77 2.63 -28.35
N ALA A 489 1.65 1.51 -29.06
CA ALA A 489 0.37 0.97 -29.45
C ALA A 489 -0.51 0.59 -28.23
N PHE A 490 0.08 0.00 -27.19
CA PHE A 490 -0.59 -0.27 -25.94
C PHE A 490 -1.14 1.01 -25.28
N LYS A 491 -0.32 2.05 -25.18
CA LYS A 491 -0.75 3.34 -24.62
C LYS A 491 -1.86 4.00 -25.41
N ASP A 492 -1.84 3.84 -26.72
CA ASP A 492 -2.86 4.38 -27.62
C ASP A 492 -4.15 3.55 -27.67
N SER A 493 -4.15 2.35 -27.10
CA SER A 493 -5.33 1.44 -27.02
C SER A 493 -5.90 1.32 -25.59
N THR A 494 -5.25 1.89 -24.60
CA THR A 494 -5.64 1.74 -23.19
C THR A 494 -6.28 3.02 -22.67
N PHE A 495 -7.60 2.99 -22.44
CA PHE A 495 -8.38 4.14 -22.01
C PHE A 495 -8.84 3.97 -20.55
N PRO A 496 -8.38 4.82 -19.62
CA PRO A 496 -8.82 4.79 -18.22
C PRO A 496 -10.32 5.06 -18.08
N THR A 497 -11.01 4.34 -17.19
CA THR A 497 -12.40 4.63 -16.85
C THR A 497 -12.49 5.66 -15.72
N LEU A 498 -13.59 6.41 -15.70
CA LEU A 498 -13.91 7.42 -14.71
C LEU A 498 -15.15 6.99 -13.92
N SER A 499 -14.97 6.30 -12.81
CA SER A 499 -16.06 5.94 -11.89
C SER A 499 -16.29 7.06 -10.88
N LEU A 500 -17.09 8.05 -11.26
CA LEU A 500 -17.41 9.22 -10.43
C LEU A 500 -18.82 9.08 -9.83
N LYS A 501 -18.90 8.70 -8.55
CA LYS A 501 -20.19 8.67 -7.83
C LYS A 501 -20.50 10.04 -7.27
N ALA A 502 -21.71 10.55 -7.53
CA ALA A 502 -22.25 11.75 -6.91
C ALA A 502 -23.72 11.53 -6.55
N ALA A 503 -24.10 11.90 -5.32
CA ALA A 503 -25.46 11.77 -4.87
C ALA A 503 -26.42 12.63 -5.70
N LYS A 504 -27.58 12.10 -6.03
CA LYS A 504 -28.63 12.80 -6.78
C LYS A 504 -28.18 13.27 -8.18
N THR A 505 -27.33 12.50 -8.87
CA THR A 505 -26.94 12.75 -10.26
C THR A 505 -27.16 11.52 -11.11
N VAL A 506 -27.33 11.74 -12.43
CA VAL A 506 -27.45 10.70 -13.46
C VAL A 506 -26.07 10.39 -14.11
N LEU A 507 -25.00 10.56 -13.35
CA LEU A 507 -23.64 10.25 -13.78
C LEU A 507 -23.49 8.75 -13.98
N VAL A 508 -22.98 8.37 -15.16
CA VAL A 508 -22.56 7.00 -15.47
C VAL A 508 -21.04 6.92 -15.50
N GLU A 509 -20.51 5.73 -15.70
CA GLU A 509 -19.09 5.54 -15.92
C GLU A 509 -18.64 6.31 -17.16
N GLY A 510 -17.59 7.12 -16.99
CA GLY A 510 -16.98 7.90 -18.08
C GLY A 510 -15.63 7.33 -18.48
N LEU A 511 -14.88 8.09 -19.28
CA LEU A 511 -13.57 7.67 -19.77
C LEU A 511 -12.58 8.84 -19.86
N ALA A 512 -11.29 8.49 -19.89
CA ALA A 512 -10.21 9.41 -20.18
C ALA A 512 -9.44 8.94 -21.41
N ALA A 513 -8.92 9.89 -22.21
CA ALA A 513 -8.03 9.55 -23.31
C ALA A 513 -6.69 9.00 -22.86
N ALA A 514 -6.23 9.41 -21.67
CA ALA A 514 -4.99 8.91 -21.05
C ALA A 514 -5.00 9.08 -19.53
N ASN A 515 -4.09 8.36 -18.85
CA ASN A 515 -3.78 8.61 -17.44
C ASN A 515 -2.63 9.63 -17.30
N ALA A 516 -2.41 10.13 -16.07
CA ALA A 516 -1.41 11.16 -15.78
C ALA A 516 0.05 10.72 -16.06
N SER A 517 0.32 9.44 -16.25
CA SER A 517 1.64 8.94 -16.65
C SER A 517 1.94 9.14 -18.14
N ASN A 518 0.93 9.43 -18.96
CA ASN A 518 1.13 9.74 -20.38
C ASN A 518 1.70 11.15 -20.56
N LYS A 519 3.03 11.24 -20.58
CA LYS A 519 3.77 12.52 -20.67
C LYS A 519 3.41 13.33 -21.92
N ARG A 520 3.16 12.66 -23.06
CA ARG A 520 2.80 13.32 -24.33
C ARG A 520 1.47 14.07 -24.19
N VAL A 521 0.45 13.42 -23.62
CA VAL A 521 -0.87 14.04 -23.39
C VAL A 521 -0.74 15.16 -22.32
N LEU A 522 -0.01 14.91 -21.24
CA LEU A 522 0.20 15.89 -20.18
C LEU A 522 0.90 17.16 -20.70
N GLN A 523 1.97 17.03 -21.47
CA GLN A 523 2.69 18.14 -22.07
C GLN A 523 1.81 18.93 -23.05
N ALA A 524 1.01 18.23 -23.88
CA ALA A 524 0.09 18.87 -24.79
C ALA A 524 -0.98 19.70 -24.07
N ILE A 525 -1.49 19.22 -22.93
CA ILE A 525 -2.45 19.96 -22.09
C ILE A 525 -1.78 21.19 -21.49
N GLN A 526 -0.58 21.01 -20.89
CA GLN A 526 0.15 22.09 -20.23
C GLN A 526 0.55 23.21 -21.21
N SER A 527 1.11 22.85 -22.36
CA SER A 527 1.49 23.80 -23.41
C SER A 527 0.27 24.56 -23.98
N THR A 528 -0.87 23.88 -24.17
CA THR A 528 -2.09 24.52 -24.63
C THR A 528 -2.68 25.48 -23.61
N ARG A 529 -2.65 25.14 -22.31
CA ARG A 529 -3.16 26.02 -21.25
C ARG A 529 -2.31 27.26 -21.02
N SER A 530 -1.02 27.18 -21.30
CA SER A 530 -0.08 28.29 -21.07
C SER A 530 -0.14 29.40 -22.16
N VAL A 531 -0.79 29.11 -23.29
CA VAL A 531 -0.86 30.06 -24.44
C VAL A 531 -2.32 30.49 -24.68
N PRO A 532 -2.69 31.77 -24.48
CA PRO A 532 -4.04 32.26 -24.73
C PRO A 532 -4.47 31.98 -26.18
N GLY A 533 -5.66 31.44 -26.38
CA GLY A 533 -6.20 31.13 -27.69
C GLY A 533 -5.62 29.89 -28.40
N ALA A 534 -4.70 29.15 -27.75
CA ALA A 534 -4.19 27.91 -28.27
C ALA A 534 -5.29 26.83 -28.40
N LYS A 535 -5.09 25.94 -29.35
CA LYS A 535 -6.00 24.81 -29.60
C LYS A 535 -5.28 23.51 -29.24
N PHE A 536 -6.03 22.53 -28.74
CA PHE A 536 -5.48 21.22 -28.51
C PHE A 536 -5.03 20.55 -29.83
N PRO A 537 -3.89 19.86 -29.85
CA PRO A 537 -3.40 19.14 -31.02
C PRO A 537 -4.36 18.06 -31.49
N ASP A 538 -4.41 17.80 -32.80
CA ASP A 538 -5.35 16.87 -33.42
C ASP A 538 -5.21 15.41 -32.96
N PHE A 539 -4.00 14.99 -32.53
CA PHE A 539 -3.83 13.63 -31.98
C PHE A 539 -4.66 13.38 -30.72
N LEU A 540 -4.95 14.42 -29.90
CA LEU A 540 -5.83 14.28 -28.73
C LEU A 540 -7.28 14.02 -29.14
N ILE A 541 -7.72 14.58 -30.28
CA ILE A 541 -9.04 14.29 -30.84
C ILE A 541 -9.08 12.85 -31.30
N ALA A 542 -8.06 12.37 -32.00
CA ALA A 542 -7.95 10.99 -32.43
C ALA A 542 -8.00 9.99 -31.24
N LEU A 543 -7.33 10.31 -30.13
CA LEU A 543 -7.38 9.52 -28.90
C LEU A 543 -8.78 9.49 -28.28
N LEU A 544 -9.46 10.65 -28.20
CA LEU A 544 -10.85 10.72 -27.70
C LEU A 544 -11.81 9.95 -28.59
N VAL A 545 -11.65 10.00 -29.91
CA VAL A 545 -12.48 9.23 -30.85
C VAL A 545 -12.27 7.73 -30.65
N LYS A 546 -11.03 7.26 -30.55
CA LYS A 546 -10.73 5.87 -30.22
C LYS A 546 -11.36 5.46 -28.88
N ALA A 547 -11.16 6.27 -27.83
CA ALA A 547 -11.75 6.04 -26.53
C ALA A 547 -13.28 5.99 -26.56
N PHE A 548 -13.91 6.88 -27.31
CA PHE A 548 -15.36 6.89 -27.50
C PHE A 548 -15.87 5.57 -28.09
N TYR A 549 -15.31 5.15 -29.22
CA TYR A 549 -15.77 3.91 -29.88
C TYR A 549 -15.46 2.66 -29.04
N ALA A 550 -14.39 2.69 -28.25
CA ALA A 550 -14.05 1.58 -27.35
C ALA A 550 -15.09 1.35 -26.24
N ARG A 551 -15.84 2.38 -25.83
CA ARG A 551 -16.73 2.30 -24.66
C ARG A 551 -18.15 2.83 -24.86
N LEU A 552 -18.28 3.92 -25.58
CA LEU A 552 -19.53 4.64 -25.72
C LEU A 552 -20.11 4.55 -27.14
N GLY A 553 -19.43 3.88 -28.07
CA GLY A 553 -19.82 3.82 -29.49
C GLY A 553 -21.19 3.19 -29.75
N ASN A 554 -21.66 2.34 -28.84
CA ASN A 554 -23.01 1.74 -28.90
C ASN A 554 -24.07 2.52 -28.14
N GLU A 555 -23.71 3.63 -27.51
CA GLU A 555 -24.60 4.45 -26.70
C GLU A 555 -25.23 5.54 -27.57
N LYS A 556 -26.54 5.75 -27.40
CA LYS A 556 -27.20 6.90 -28.02
C LYS A 556 -26.94 8.12 -27.15
N LEU A 557 -26.12 9.03 -27.65
CA LEU A 557 -25.77 10.29 -27.01
C LEU A 557 -26.25 11.46 -27.85
N ASP A 558 -26.95 12.40 -27.23
CA ASP A 558 -27.69 13.46 -27.92
C ASP A 558 -26.90 14.77 -28.03
N ALA A 559 -25.93 15.00 -27.16
CA ALA A 559 -25.12 16.22 -27.18
C ALA A 559 -23.78 16.05 -26.49
N ILE A 560 -22.82 16.89 -26.87
CA ILE A 560 -21.55 17.09 -26.14
C ILE A 560 -21.65 18.43 -25.40
N MET A 561 -21.37 18.40 -24.13
CA MET A 561 -21.23 19.59 -23.29
C MET A 561 -19.81 19.65 -22.71
N TYR A 562 -19.35 20.81 -22.31
CA TYR A 562 -18.00 20.97 -21.77
C TYR A 562 -18.00 21.88 -20.55
N VAL A 563 -17.02 21.65 -19.67
CA VAL A 563 -16.81 22.48 -18.49
C VAL A 563 -16.32 23.88 -18.94
N PRO A 564 -17.06 24.96 -18.60
CA PRO A 564 -16.68 26.30 -19.07
C PRO A 564 -15.48 26.86 -18.32
N ALA A 565 -14.57 27.51 -19.06
CA ALA A 565 -13.55 28.40 -18.50
C ALA A 565 -14.12 29.82 -18.30
N LEU A 566 -13.39 30.65 -17.54
CA LEU A 566 -13.79 32.07 -17.37
C LEU A 566 -13.65 32.87 -18.68
N ASN A 567 -12.69 32.51 -19.53
CA ASN A 567 -12.50 33.16 -20.81
C ASN A 567 -13.32 32.50 -21.91
N PRO A 568 -14.04 33.25 -22.74
CA PRO A 568 -14.65 32.75 -23.95
C PRO A 568 -13.55 32.19 -24.89
N ASN A 569 -13.89 31.23 -25.74
CA ASN A 569 -12.98 30.54 -26.66
C ASN A 569 -11.90 29.67 -25.93
N SER A 570 -12.29 28.97 -24.91
CA SER A 570 -11.40 28.01 -24.22
C SER A 570 -11.00 26.85 -25.13
N PRO A 571 -9.79 26.28 -24.95
CA PRO A 571 -9.34 25.12 -25.73
C PRO A 571 -10.32 23.94 -25.67
N ILE A 572 -11.00 23.71 -24.53
CA ILE A 572 -11.97 22.63 -24.36
C ILE A 572 -13.24 22.84 -25.18
N GLN A 573 -13.68 24.08 -25.37
CA GLN A 573 -14.79 24.41 -26.27
C GLN A 573 -14.50 24.00 -27.70
N HIS A 574 -13.33 24.39 -28.22
CA HIS A 574 -12.90 24.02 -29.55
C HIS A 574 -12.76 22.49 -29.71
N LEU A 575 -12.23 21.82 -28.67
CA LEU A 575 -12.12 20.36 -28.65
C LEU A 575 -13.50 19.68 -28.73
N ALA A 576 -14.47 20.15 -27.94
CA ALA A 576 -15.84 19.65 -27.96
C ALA A 576 -16.53 19.82 -29.31
N GLN A 577 -16.33 20.98 -29.96
CA GLN A 577 -16.84 21.25 -31.31
C GLN A 577 -16.24 20.31 -32.36
N LYS A 578 -14.91 20.16 -32.36
CA LYS A 578 -14.22 19.27 -33.29
C LYS A 578 -14.63 17.81 -33.08
N LEU A 579 -14.65 17.35 -31.81
CA LEU A 579 -15.08 15.98 -31.50
C LEU A 579 -16.53 15.75 -31.94
N GLY A 580 -17.42 16.72 -31.71
CA GLY A 580 -18.80 16.67 -32.15
C GLY A 580 -18.94 16.56 -33.66
N GLY A 581 -18.13 17.33 -34.40
CA GLY A 581 -18.08 17.23 -35.86
C GLY A 581 -17.63 15.85 -36.36
N VAL A 582 -16.66 15.22 -35.70
CA VAL A 582 -16.19 13.87 -36.06
C VAL A 582 -17.21 12.76 -35.71
N LEU A 583 -17.85 12.87 -34.55
CA LEU A 583 -18.80 11.87 -34.06
C LEU A 583 -20.25 12.07 -34.57
N GLY A 584 -20.52 13.18 -35.22
CA GLY A 584 -21.91 13.55 -35.64
C GLY A 584 -22.82 13.90 -34.46
N ILE A 585 -22.25 14.30 -33.32
CA ILE A 585 -22.97 14.66 -32.10
C ILE A 585 -22.86 16.19 -31.89
N PRO A 586 -23.98 16.95 -31.75
CA PRO A 586 -23.92 18.40 -31.62
C PRO A 586 -23.24 18.83 -30.28
N ALA A 587 -22.41 19.84 -30.35
CA ALA A 587 -21.84 20.49 -29.18
C ALA A 587 -22.73 21.62 -28.70
N TYR A 588 -23.28 21.54 -27.45
CA TYR A 588 -24.12 22.54 -26.85
C TYR A 588 -23.33 23.53 -26.00
N HIS A 589 -23.66 24.81 -26.18
CA HIS A 589 -23.07 25.94 -25.48
C HIS A 589 -24.11 26.52 -24.53
N GLY A 590 -23.98 26.31 -23.27
CA GLY A 590 -24.99 26.83 -22.32
C GLY A 590 -24.55 26.75 -20.88
N LEU A 591 -23.52 25.99 -20.60
CA LEU A 591 -22.87 25.99 -19.30
C LEU A 591 -22.04 27.26 -19.17
N THR A 592 -22.23 27.99 -18.07
CA THR A 592 -21.46 29.18 -17.74
C THR A 592 -20.97 29.14 -16.31
N LYS A 593 -19.84 29.79 -16.07
CA LYS A 593 -19.27 29.95 -14.74
C LYS A 593 -19.82 31.24 -14.12
N THR A 594 -20.44 31.14 -12.94
CA THR A 594 -21.14 32.25 -12.27
C THR A 594 -20.21 33.09 -11.39
N ARG A 595 -19.08 32.55 -10.98
CA ARG A 595 -18.06 33.24 -10.18
C ARG A 595 -16.66 32.69 -10.46
N ALA A 596 -15.64 33.47 -10.14
CA ALA A 596 -14.27 32.98 -10.14
C ALA A 596 -14.08 31.89 -9.08
N THR A 597 -13.29 30.87 -9.40
CA THR A 597 -12.84 29.84 -8.48
C THR A 597 -11.33 29.78 -8.49
N ALA A 598 -10.69 29.51 -7.36
CA ALA A 598 -9.25 29.27 -7.32
C ALA A 598 -8.86 28.03 -8.14
N PRO A 599 -7.62 27.94 -8.63
CA PRO A 599 -7.14 26.73 -9.29
C PRO A 599 -7.31 25.51 -8.39
N GLN A 600 -7.86 24.40 -8.91
CA GLN A 600 -8.09 23.19 -8.11
C GLN A 600 -6.78 22.59 -7.54
N ALA A 601 -5.67 22.81 -8.20
CA ALA A 601 -4.35 22.36 -7.75
C ALA A 601 -3.85 23.06 -6.47
N SER A 602 -4.41 24.25 -6.13
CA SER A 602 -4.05 24.97 -4.88
C SER A 602 -4.65 24.38 -3.61
N PHE A 603 -5.55 23.38 -3.74
CA PHE A 603 -6.19 22.74 -2.61
C PHE A 603 -5.63 21.33 -2.35
N SER A 604 -5.27 21.08 -1.10
CA SER A 604 -4.71 19.81 -0.64
C SER A 604 -5.76 18.69 -0.45
N SER A 605 -7.05 19.04 -0.30
CA SER A 605 -8.10 18.04 -0.04
C SER A 605 -9.23 18.04 -1.08
N SER A 606 -9.85 16.87 -1.29
CA SER A 606 -11.02 16.71 -2.17
C SER A 606 -12.25 17.48 -1.64
N ILE A 607 -12.34 17.70 -0.33
CA ILE A 607 -13.39 18.48 0.32
C ILE A 607 -13.28 19.94 -0.10
N MET A 608 -12.09 20.53 0.04
CA MET A 608 -11.87 21.93 -0.35
C MET A 608 -12.05 22.13 -1.85
N ARG A 609 -11.62 21.18 -2.68
CA ARG A 609 -11.86 21.19 -4.13
C ARG A 609 -13.36 21.18 -4.47
N THR A 610 -14.15 20.41 -3.72
CA THR A 610 -15.62 20.38 -3.89
C THR A 610 -16.27 21.69 -3.46
N GLU A 611 -15.88 22.23 -2.31
CA GLU A 611 -16.39 23.54 -1.82
C GLU A 611 -16.02 24.68 -2.77
N ASN A 612 -14.82 24.66 -3.33
CA ASN A 612 -14.36 25.69 -4.30
C ASN A 612 -15.27 25.81 -5.52
N VAL A 613 -15.80 24.69 -6.03
CA VAL A 613 -16.65 24.68 -7.24
C VAL A 613 -18.15 24.69 -6.96
N LYS A 614 -18.56 24.46 -5.71
CA LYS A 614 -19.97 24.41 -5.33
C LYS A 614 -20.70 25.69 -5.67
N GLY A 615 -21.78 25.59 -6.48
CA GLY A 615 -22.55 26.74 -6.95
C GLY A 615 -21.82 27.67 -7.93
N ALA A 616 -20.69 27.22 -8.50
CA ALA A 616 -19.90 28.05 -9.43
C ALA A 616 -20.38 27.95 -10.89
N PHE A 617 -21.38 27.14 -11.20
CA PHE A 617 -21.86 26.93 -12.57
C PHE A 617 -23.37 27.07 -12.65
N LYS A 618 -23.86 27.45 -13.84
CA LYS A 618 -25.30 27.43 -14.21
C LYS A 618 -25.44 27.08 -15.67
N TYR A 619 -26.61 26.59 -16.05
CA TYR A 619 -27.02 26.43 -17.44
C TYR A 619 -27.86 27.65 -17.88
N VAL A 620 -27.53 28.23 -19.02
CA VAL A 620 -28.20 29.37 -19.63
C VAL A 620 -28.45 29.15 -21.14
N GLY A 621 -28.27 27.90 -21.62
CA GLY A 621 -28.46 27.54 -23.01
C GLY A 621 -29.93 27.64 -23.46
N LYS A 622 -30.15 27.76 -24.77
CA LYS A 622 -31.45 27.77 -25.37
C LYS A 622 -32.01 26.37 -25.65
N GLU A 623 -31.10 25.38 -25.69
CA GLU A 623 -31.45 24.01 -25.99
C GLU A 623 -32.09 23.33 -24.78
N SER A 624 -33.20 22.63 -24.98
CA SER A 624 -33.80 21.80 -23.93
C SER A 624 -32.93 20.59 -23.67
N LEU A 625 -32.59 20.35 -22.41
CA LEU A 625 -31.82 19.22 -21.94
C LEU A 625 -32.70 18.07 -21.44
N LEU A 626 -33.99 18.27 -21.35
CA LEU A 626 -34.94 17.30 -20.77
C LEU A 626 -34.87 15.95 -21.51
N GLY A 627 -34.59 14.89 -20.76
CA GLY A 627 -34.50 13.51 -21.24
C GLY A 627 -33.26 13.18 -22.07
N LYS A 628 -32.35 14.12 -22.33
CA LYS A 628 -31.15 13.91 -23.16
C LYS A 628 -30.06 13.15 -22.42
N SER A 629 -29.28 12.39 -23.21
CA SER A 629 -28.05 11.73 -22.79
C SER A 629 -26.86 12.53 -23.31
N VAL A 630 -25.96 12.98 -22.44
CA VAL A 630 -24.88 13.90 -22.82
C VAL A 630 -23.47 13.39 -22.46
N ILE A 631 -22.50 13.75 -23.29
CA ILE A 631 -21.08 13.67 -22.94
C ILE A 631 -20.71 14.97 -22.22
N LEU A 632 -20.10 14.88 -21.04
CA LEU A 632 -19.55 16.04 -20.34
C LEU A 632 -18.02 16.03 -20.45
N MET A 633 -17.47 16.96 -21.21
CA MET A 633 -16.03 17.07 -21.46
C MET A 633 -15.32 17.99 -20.47
N ASP A 634 -14.15 17.56 -20.00
CA ASP A 634 -13.14 18.36 -19.31
C ASP A 634 -11.74 17.99 -19.81
N ASP A 635 -10.74 18.80 -19.56
CA ASP A 635 -9.37 18.50 -19.98
C ASP A 635 -8.61 17.66 -18.96
N PHE A 636 -8.90 17.83 -17.67
CA PHE A 636 -8.23 17.09 -16.59
C PHE A 636 -9.18 16.75 -15.44
N CYS A 637 -9.19 15.48 -15.05
CA CYS A 637 -9.95 14.99 -13.91
C CYS A 637 -9.02 14.35 -12.86
N GLU A 638 -8.90 14.99 -11.69
CA GLU A 638 -8.16 14.41 -10.56
C GLU A 638 -9.12 13.85 -9.49
N THR A 639 -9.99 14.68 -8.92
CA THR A 639 -10.96 14.26 -7.89
C THR A 639 -12.38 14.15 -8.42
N GLY A 640 -12.62 14.71 -9.60
CA GLY A 640 -13.92 14.80 -10.22
C GLY A 640 -14.82 15.86 -9.61
N ALA A 641 -14.33 16.74 -8.72
CA ALA A 641 -15.14 17.75 -8.05
C ALA A 641 -15.91 18.66 -9.04
N THR A 642 -15.22 19.14 -10.08
CA THR A 642 -15.82 19.99 -11.12
C THR A 642 -16.89 19.23 -11.91
N ILE A 643 -16.57 18.02 -12.38
CA ILE A 643 -17.49 17.17 -13.13
C ILE A 643 -18.75 16.87 -12.31
N LYS A 644 -18.59 16.54 -11.01
CA LYS A 644 -19.72 16.25 -10.11
C LYS A 644 -20.63 17.46 -9.92
N GLU A 645 -20.07 18.65 -9.74
CA GLU A 645 -20.87 19.88 -9.59
C GLU A 645 -21.58 20.25 -10.88
N VAL A 646 -20.92 20.19 -12.04
CA VAL A 646 -21.56 20.43 -13.33
C VAL A 646 -22.63 19.37 -13.61
N SER A 647 -22.37 18.11 -13.30
CA SER A 647 -23.37 17.03 -13.45
C SER A 647 -24.59 17.26 -12.57
N ARG A 648 -24.43 17.80 -11.36
CA ARG A 648 -25.55 18.18 -10.51
C ARG A 648 -26.45 19.24 -11.17
N ILE A 649 -25.85 20.24 -11.80
CA ILE A 649 -26.59 21.29 -12.54
C ILE A 649 -27.33 20.66 -13.74
N LEU A 650 -26.67 19.86 -14.56
CA LEU A 650 -27.26 19.22 -15.72
C LEU A 650 -28.40 18.25 -15.35
N THR A 651 -28.28 17.56 -14.22
CA THR A 651 -29.36 16.70 -13.71
C THR A 651 -30.58 17.53 -13.31
N LEU A 652 -30.41 18.72 -12.70
CA LEU A 652 -31.50 19.64 -12.38
C LEU A 652 -32.20 20.19 -13.63
N GLU A 653 -31.49 20.32 -14.74
CA GLU A 653 -32.04 20.72 -16.06
C GLU A 653 -32.70 19.54 -16.81
N GLY A 654 -32.81 18.37 -16.17
CA GLY A 654 -33.55 17.22 -16.69
C GLY A 654 -32.75 16.29 -17.61
N VAL A 655 -31.43 16.35 -17.61
CA VAL A 655 -30.58 15.38 -18.32
C VAL A 655 -30.81 13.99 -17.74
N SER A 656 -30.99 12.98 -18.61
CA SER A 656 -31.27 11.59 -18.22
C SER A 656 -30.00 10.76 -17.98
N LYS A 657 -28.88 11.12 -18.65
CA LYS A 657 -27.61 10.39 -18.56
C LYS A 657 -26.44 11.34 -18.85
N ILE A 658 -25.40 11.27 -18.02
CA ILE A 658 -24.17 12.07 -18.20
C ILE A 658 -22.97 11.13 -18.21
N ALA A 659 -22.26 11.05 -19.34
CA ALA A 659 -21.03 10.31 -19.51
C ALA A 659 -19.82 11.28 -19.48
N PRO A 660 -19.01 11.31 -18.43
CA PRO A 660 -17.81 12.13 -18.41
C PRO A 660 -16.77 11.65 -19.42
N MET A 661 -16.15 12.60 -20.14
CA MET A 661 -15.05 12.33 -21.05
C MET A 661 -13.95 13.36 -20.85
N VAL A 662 -12.72 12.94 -20.52
CA VAL A 662 -11.61 13.85 -20.28
C VAL A 662 -10.37 13.46 -21.10
N LEU A 663 -9.48 14.43 -21.30
CA LEU A 663 -8.19 14.16 -21.95
C LEU A 663 -7.27 13.38 -21.02
N LEU A 664 -7.24 13.72 -19.74
CA LEU A 664 -6.31 13.13 -18.79
C LEU A 664 -6.97 12.91 -17.43
N THR A 665 -6.71 11.78 -16.81
CA THR A 665 -7.12 11.53 -15.43
C THR A 665 -5.94 11.26 -14.51
N GLY A 666 -6.00 11.85 -13.29
CA GLY A 666 -5.11 11.49 -12.17
C GLY A 666 -5.62 10.32 -11.34
N LYS A 667 -6.91 9.94 -11.50
CA LYS A 667 -7.49 8.73 -10.91
C LYS A 667 -7.52 7.63 -11.94
N VAL A 668 -6.92 6.49 -11.61
CA VAL A 668 -7.10 5.26 -12.38
C VAL A 668 -7.77 4.25 -11.46
N GLU A 669 -9.06 4.04 -11.63
CA GLU A 669 -9.81 3.03 -10.88
C GLU A 669 -9.90 1.69 -11.61
N ASN A 670 -9.85 1.66 -12.94
CA ASN A 670 -9.69 0.43 -13.73
C ASN A 670 -9.15 0.80 -15.12
N VAL A 671 -8.12 0.11 -15.55
CA VAL A 671 -7.68 0.11 -16.94
C VAL A 671 -8.44 -1.00 -17.65
N LEU A 672 -9.09 -0.66 -18.75
CA LEU A 672 -9.77 -1.64 -19.60
C LEU A 672 -8.79 -2.69 -20.11
N GLU A 673 -9.27 -3.91 -20.26
CA GLU A 673 -8.57 -4.89 -21.08
C GLU A 673 -8.36 -4.31 -22.48
N PRO A 674 -7.14 -4.44 -23.05
CA PRO A 674 -6.88 -3.98 -24.40
C PRO A 674 -7.89 -4.65 -25.36
N ILE A 675 -8.42 -3.90 -26.32
CA ILE A 675 -9.29 -4.45 -27.36
C ILE A 675 -8.45 -5.48 -28.13
N PRO A 676 -8.89 -6.74 -28.29
CA PRO A 676 -8.22 -7.68 -29.16
C PRO A 676 -8.10 -7.06 -30.56
N GLN A 677 -6.89 -7.12 -31.13
CA GLN A 677 -6.64 -6.65 -32.53
C GLN A 677 -7.44 -7.46 -33.51
#